data_ffdcf7d16895079234c9d046c1fedfce
#
_entry.id   ffdcf7d16895079234c9d046c1fedfce
#
_cell.length_a   1.000
_cell.length_b   1.000
_cell.length_c   1.000
_cell.angle_alpha   90.00
_cell.angle_beta   90.00
_cell.angle_gamma   90.00
#
_symmetry.space_group_name_H-M   'P 1'
#
loop_
_entity.id
_entity.type
_entity.pdbx_description
1 polymer ?
#
loop_
_entity_poly.entity_id
_entity_poly.type
_entity_poly.pdbx_seq_one_letter_code
_entity_poly.pdbx_strand_id
1 'polypeptide(L)'
;MEKKSAIIIILLLPLFLLAKPPNPQEQKTVQAVRADGPLSIDGVLEESVWQEQGYSDFTQSDPTDGAQPTEKTKVWVAYDDKSLYVAARLYDSQPELITCRLGRRDDFVDSDWFIFAVDPYYDRRSGYQFAVNPAGSIVDWTLYNDEWNDTTWDGVWEWKALIDEDGWTVEMRIPYNQLRFPKKDEYVWGVNFRRVIKRKNERICFVWVPKEDSGYVSRFAKLLGIQGIRPGRHIEFLPYSVAQAQYSPEESGNPFETGEKYLGNAGFDLKIGLKSNLTLDTTVNPDFGQVEVDPAVINLSDFETYFSEKRPFFIESSTIFDQFGQGGATSNASINWSSPSFFYSRRVGRAPQGDVEQDGHVNFPDRSTILGAFKLTGKVGKGWNLGFINALTAREYAEIDSSGQRFKEEVEPFSYYGVLRTLKEFNEGKQGLGFIATSVIRDLSNQNLAGILNKNAFSLAVDGWTFLDKNKTWVIGGWFGGTRVEGDQSAILELQESSLHYYQRPDATHVEVNDQATSLNGWGGRFYINKQKGNFLLNAALGALSPGFDPNDIGFQFGMSDKINAHLLTGYYQPQPGKVFRNWIIFGGPFRSYDFGGNKTWDGLLLIIEGQFLNYWGFSTMFAYNPKTISNTLTRGGPLALIPSGYEINFGLSTDSRKPIVISAHGNHYSRTIDDYSWSSSVSLRWKPGTNISFSFGPSYSIRKSSIQWVTRVDDPLMTDTFGTRYIFADYFQRMLSSNIRLNWTFNPKLSLQLYLQPLLAVGEYNEFKELARPKEYEY
;
A
#
# COMPACT_ATOMS: atom_id res chain seq x y z
N MET A 1 38.98 -24.22 29.81
CA MET A 1 39.77 -23.21 29.07
C MET A 1 38.88 -22.69 27.94
N GLU A 2 38.19 -21.64 28.24
CA GLU A 2 37.26 -20.97 27.28
C GLU A 2 38.07 -20.08 26.33
N LYS A 3 37.94 -20.33 25.03
CA LYS A 3 38.47 -19.41 24.03
C LYS A 3 37.38 -18.38 23.70
N LYS A 4 37.56 -17.17 24.23
CA LYS A 4 36.82 -15.97 23.79
C LYS A 4 37.33 -15.59 22.40
N SER A 5 36.48 -15.81 21.38
CA SER A 5 36.73 -15.26 20.04
C SER A 5 36.22 -13.82 20.00
N ALA A 6 37.13 -12.87 20.06
CA ALA A 6 36.85 -11.46 19.81
C ALA A 6 36.63 -11.26 18.31
N ILE A 7 35.41 -10.85 17.92
CA ILE A 7 35.13 -10.40 16.57
C ILE A 7 35.64 -8.96 16.44
N ILE A 8 36.75 -8.79 15.75
CA ILE A 8 37.27 -7.48 15.33
C ILE A 8 36.42 -7.03 14.13
N ILE A 9 35.52 -6.06 14.37
CA ILE A 9 34.86 -5.32 13.32
C ILE A 9 35.86 -4.31 12.78
N ILE A 10 36.46 -4.62 11.64
CA ILE A 10 37.29 -3.67 10.89
C ILE A 10 36.31 -2.70 10.19
N LEU A 11 36.17 -1.51 10.76
CA LEU A 11 35.56 -0.35 10.14
C LEU A 11 36.51 0.15 9.03
N LEU A 12 36.34 -0.34 7.82
CA LEU A 12 36.84 0.31 6.63
C LEU A 12 35.95 1.53 6.34
N LEU A 13 36.32 2.68 6.88
CA LEU A 13 35.83 3.98 6.40
C LEU A 13 36.56 4.29 5.08
N PRO A 14 35.89 4.31 3.92
CA PRO A 14 36.50 4.86 2.73
C PRO A 14 36.56 6.38 2.88
N LEU A 15 37.69 6.97 2.61
CA LEU A 15 37.85 8.41 2.41
C LEU A 15 36.95 8.83 1.24
N PHE A 16 35.84 9.44 1.55
CA PHE A 16 34.97 10.06 0.53
C PHE A 16 35.58 11.38 0.10
N LEU A 17 36.00 11.46 -1.15
CA LEU A 17 36.16 12.70 -1.89
C LEU A 17 34.85 13.48 -1.77
N LEU A 18 34.91 14.64 -1.14
CA LEU A 18 33.84 15.61 -1.05
C LEU A 18 33.51 16.08 -2.47
N ALA A 19 32.52 15.47 -3.10
CA ALA A 19 31.91 16.01 -4.28
C ALA A 19 31.32 17.37 -3.89
N LYS A 20 31.70 18.41 -4.62
CA LYS A 20 31.20 19.77 -4.43
C LYS A 20 29.67 19.72 -4.57
N PRO A 21 28.89 20.20 -3.59
CA PRO A 21 27.45 20.21 -3.72
C PRO A 21 27.07 21.01 -4.98
N PRO A 22 26.06 20.58 -5.76
CA PRO A 22 25.60 21.35 -6.89
C PRO A 22 25.17 22.73 -6.38
N ASN A 23 25.49 23.77 -7.17
CA ASN A 23 25.08 25.16 -6.88
C ASN A 23 23.57 25.16 -6.60
N PRO A 24 23.09 25.87 -5.56
CA PRO A 24 21.66 26.00 -5.33
C PRO A 24 21.04 26.64 -6.58
N GLN A 25 20.22 25.90 -7.33
CA GLN A 25 19.46 26.48 -8.42
C GLN A 25 18.63 27.63 -7.86
N GLU A 26 18.71 28.79 -8.47
CA GLU A 26 17.87 29.94 -8.14
C GLU A 26 16.40 29.52 -8.24
N GLN A 27 15.64 29.73 -7.19
CA GLN A 27 14.26 29.26 -7.12
C GLN A 27 13.41 29.99 -8.17
N LYS A 28 12.93 29.28 -9.18
CA LYS A 28 12.05 29.81 -10.21
C LYS A 28 10.80 30.43 -9.60
N THR A 29 10.27 31.45 -10.28
CA THR A 29 9.06 32.17 -9.88
C THR A 29 8.08 32.20 -11.04
N VAL A 30 6.80 32.01 -10.76
CA VAL A 30 5.67 32.15 -11.68
C VAL A 30 4.74 33.21 -11.12
N GLN A 31 4.30 34.13 -11.97
CA GLN A 31 3.32 35.15 -11.63
C GLN A 31 1.95 34.75 -12.15
N ALA A 32 0.97 34.67 -11.26
CA ALA A 32 -0.43 34.47 -11.65
C ALA A 32 -1.04 35.81 -12.11
N VAL A 33 -1.77 35.80 -13.21
CA VAL A 33 -2.48 36.93 -13.76
C VAL A 33 -3.93 36.92 -13.29
N ARG A 34 -4.44 38.07 -12.81
CA ARG A 34 -5.85 38.15 -12.43
C ARG A 34 -6.71 38.31 -13.68
N ALA A 35 -7.71 37.40 -13.82
CA ALA A 35 -8.72 37.48 -14.86
C ALA A 35 -9.85 38.43 -14.42
N ASP A 36 -10.46 39.14 -15.37
CA ASP A 36 -11.60 40.05 -15.13
C ASP A 36 -12.92 39.28 -14.82
N GLY A 37 -12.93 37.98 -15.04
CA GLY A 37 -14.08 37.09 -14.80
C GLY A 37 -13.73 35.64 -15.13
N PRO A 38 -14.72 34.73 -15.09
CA PRO A 38 -14.52 33.33 -15.44
C PRO A 38 -14.07 33.18 -16.91
N LEU A 39 -12.99 32.42 -17.13
CA LEU A 39 -12.48 32.09 -18.46
C LEU A 39 -13.28 30.96 -19.10
N SER A 40 -13.38 30.96 -20.43
CA SER A 40 -13.89 29.82 -21.19
C SER A 40 -12.88 28.67 -21.13
N ILE A 41 -13.33 27.46 -20.96
CA ILE A 41 -12.45 26.27 -20.97
C ILE A 41 -12.79 25.47 -22.24
N ASP A 42 -12.30 25.98 -23.38
CA ASP A 42 -12.59 25.39 -24.69
C ASP A 42 -11.33 24.81 -25.38
N GLY A 43 -10.15 25.06 -24.80
CA GLY A 43 -8.87 24.60 -25.31
C GLY A 43 -8.23 25.54 -26.31
N VAL A 44 -8.85 26.72 -26.58
CA VAL A 44 -8.33 27.75 -27.50
C VAL A 44 -7.76 28.89 -26.65
N LEU A 45 -6.47 29.16 -26.77
CA LEU A 45 -5.75 30.12 -25.92
C LEU A 45 -5.85 31.55 -26.47
N GLU A 46 -7.09 32.09 -26.61
CA GLU A 46 -7.34 33.42 -27.18
C GLU A 46 -7.56 34.50 -26.10
N GLU A 47 -7.87 34.11 -24.85
CA GLU A 47 -8.11 35.05 -23.77
C GLU A 47 -6.86 35.94 -23.51
N SER A 48 -7.11 37.19 -23.15
CA SER A 48 -6.05 38.21 -22.92
C SER A 48 -4.99 37.75 -21.90
N VAL A 49 -5.40 37.00 -20.89
CA VAL A 49 -4.50 36.46 -19.86
C VAL A 49 -3.46 35.48 -20.41
N TRP A 50 -3.78 34.77 -21.52
CA TRP A 50 -2.86 33.86 -22.19
C TRP A 50 -1.96 34.55 -23.22
N GLN A 51 -2.21 35.80 -23.54
CA GLN A 51 -1.34 36.64 -24.41
C GLN A 51 -0.18 37.21 -23.62
N GLU A 52 -0.21 37.18 -22.29
CA GLU A 52 0.89 37.59 -21.43
C GLU A 52 2.12 36.68 -21.59
N GLN A 53 3.23 37.10 -21.00
CA GLN A 53 4.47 36.33 -21.04
C GLN A 53 4.31 35.00 -20.28
N GLY A 54 4.27 33.88 -21.00
CA GLY A 54 4.27 32.54 -20.40
C GLY A 54 5.68 32.05 -20.08
N TYR A 55 5.73 30.89 -19.41
CA TYR A 55 6.95 30.29 -18.91
C TYR A 55 7.33 29.06 -19.74
N SER A 56 8.57 28.97 -20.23
CA SER A 56 9.04 27.93 -21.15
C SER A 56 10.38 27.30 -20.79
N ASP A 57 10.98 27.68 -19.67
CA ASP A 57 12.27 27.14 -19.22
C ASP A 57 12.13 25.77 -18.55
N PHE A 58 11.95 24.73 -19.37
CA PHE A 58 11.84 23.34 -18.96
C PHE A 58 13.18 22.62 -19.12
N THR A 59 13.37 21.56 -18.34
CA THR A 59 14.53 20.67 -18.38
C THR A 59 14.07 19.22 -18.50
N GLN A 60 14.74 18.43 -19.31
CA GLN A 60 14.46 17.00 -19.47
C GLN A 60 14.91 16.21 -18.23
N SER A 61 14.03 15.37 -17.70
CA SER A 61 14.38 14.39 -16.65
C SER A 61 14.55 12.98 -17.22
N ASP A 62 13.86 12.67 -18.30
CA ASP A 62 13.95 11.42 -19.05
C ASP A 62 13.87 11.73 -20.55
N PRO A 63 14.54 10.97 -21.39
CA PRO A 63 15.47 9.88 -21.15
C PRO A 63 16.86 10.27 -20.67
N THR A 64 17.25 11.55 -20.84
CA THR A 64 18.56 12.06 -20.43
C THR A 64 18.40 13.12 -19.37
N ASP A 65 18.85 12.82 -18.15
CA ASP A 65 18.71 13.66 -16.99
C ASP A 65 19.49 15.00 -17.16
N GLY A 66 18.81 16.14 -16.99
CA GLY A 66 19.38 17.47 -17.13
C GLY A 66 19.55 17.98 -18.57
N ALA A 67 19.09 17.25 -19.59
CA ALA A 67 19.19 17.68 -20.99
C ALA A 67 18.13 18.74 -21.35
N GLN A 68 18.31 19.35 -22.52
CA GLN A 68 17.31 20.23 -23.10
C GLN A 68 16.11 19.45 -23.61
N PRO A 69 14.88 19.98 -23.48
CA PRO A 69 13.69 19.38 -24.07
C PRO A 69 13.79 19.25 -25.60
N THR A 70 13.27 18.15 -26.16
CA THR A 70 13.22 18.00 -27.61
C THR A 70 12.06 18.77 -28.26
N GLU A 71 11.03 19.11 -27.47
CA GLU A 71 9.86 19.89 -27.91
C GLU A 71 9.59 21.00 -26.91
N LYS A 72 9.21 22.20 -27.44
CA LYS A 72 8.90 23.37 -26.61
C LYS A 72 7.61 23.18 -25.84
N THR A 73 7.58 23.77 -24.65
CA THR A 73 6.37 23.82 -23.81
C THR A 73 6.27 25.23 -23.24
N LYS A 74 5.09 25.83 -23.25
CA LYS A 74 4.83 27.15 -22.67
C LYS A 74 3.60 27.04 -21.76
N VAL A 75 3.66 27.62 -20.58
CA VAL A 75 2.59 27.52 -19.57
C VAL A 75 2.26 28.90 -19.01
N TRP A 76 1.01 29.06 -18.56
CA TRP A 76 0.48 30.26 -17.93
C TRP A 76 -0.36 29.86 -16.70
N VAL A 77 -0.47 30.80 -15.77
CA VAL A 77 -1.35 30.68 -14.60
C VAL A 77 -2.15 31.96 -14.46
N ALA A 78 -3.47 31.83 -14.37
CA ALA A 78 -4.38 32.91 -14.09
C ALA A 78 -5.31 32.56 -12.92
N TYR A 79 -6.02 33.56 -12.38
CA TYR A 79 -6.96 33.33 -11.28
C TYR A 79 -8.08 34.36 -11.28
N ASP A 80 -9.22 33.98 -10.72
CA ASP A 80 -10.31 34.88 -10.37
C ASP A 80 -10.71 34.68 -8.88
N ASP A 81 -11.86 35.15 -8.48
CA ASP A 81 -12.35 35.02 -7.09
C ASP A 81 -12.74 33.59 -6.68
N LYS A 82 -12.92 32.68 -7.64
CA LYS A 82 -13.49 31.34 -7.44
C LYS A 82 -12.54 30.20 -7.84
N SER A 83 -11.64 30.45 -8.78
CA SER A 83 -10.86 29.41 -9.44
C SER A 83 -9.44 29.83 -9.75
N LEU A 84 -8.55 28.84 -9.77
CA LEU A 84 -7.24 28.90 -10.40
C LEU A 84 -7.38 28.37 -11.83
N TYR A 85 -6.74 29.03 -12.78
CA TYR A 85 -6.69 28.64 -14.18
C TYR A 85 -5.28 28.33 -14.60
N VAL A 86 -5.09 27.26 -15.38
CA VAL A 86 -3.80 26.89 -15.95
C VAL A 86 -3.96 26.62 -17.42
N ALA A 87 -3.12 27.22 -18.23
CA ALA A 87 -3.04 26.93 -19.65
C ALA A 87 -1.65 26.44 -20.04
N ALA A 88 -1.62 25.57 -21.04
CA ALA A 88 -0.38 25.07 -21.62
C ALA A 88 -0.46 24.98 -23.14
N ARG A 89 0.59 25.44 -23.82
CA ARG A 89 0.86 25.18 -25.23
C ARG A 89 2.03 24.21 -25.33
N LEU A 90 1.75 23.02 -25.88
CA LEU A 90 2.67 21.89 -25.96
C LEU A 90 3.02 21.67 -27.42
N TYR A 91 4.05 22.38 -27.89
CA TYR A 91 4.52 22.24 -29.27
C TYR A 91 5.02 20.85 -29.56
N ASP A 92 4.82 20.39 -30.77
CA ASP A 92 5.30 19.12 -31.26
C ASP A 92 5.66 19.23 -32.73
N SER A 93 6.89 18.85 -33.08
CA SER A 93 7.39 18.88 -34.45
C SER A 93 6.72 17.87 -35.38
N GLN A 94 5.94 16.92 -34.82
CA GLN A 94 5.22 15.86 -35.53
C GLN A 94 3.85 15.62 -34.85
N PRO A 95 2.90 16.57 -34.96
CA PRO A 95 1.63 16.51 -34.24
C PRO A 95 0.81 15.24 -34.53
N GLU A 96 0.95 14.69 -35.73
CA GLU A 96 0.30 13.44 -36.14
C GLU A 96 0.79 12.20 -35.39
N LEU A 97 1.94 12.31 -34.72
CA LEU A 97 2.53 11.23 -33.89
C LEU A 97 2.30 11.42 -32.40
N ILE A 98 1.54 12.42 -31.99
CA ILE A 98 1.14 12.61 -30.59
C ILE A 98 0.41 11.36 -30.12
N THR A 99 0.88 10.80 -29.00
CA THR A 99 0.24 9.60 -28.43
C THR A 99 -1.01 10.00 -27.68
N CYS A 100 -2.16 9.83 -28.33
CA CYS A 100 -3.47 10.25 -27.85
C CYS A 100 -4.31 9.00 -27.50
N ARG A 101 -4.23 8.55 -26.23
CA ARG A 101 -5.01 7.40 -25.74
C ARG A 101 -6.11 7.84 -24.79
N LEU A 102 -7.32 7.34 -25.05
CA LEU A 102 -8.47 7.53 -24.20
C LEU A 102 -8.46 6.50 -23.03
N GLY A 103 -8.46 6.97 -21.82
CA GLY A 103 -8.60 6.20 -20.59
C GLY A 103 -9.84 6.64 -19.80
N ARG A 104 -10.19 5.85 -18.80
CA ARG A 104 -11.13 6.30 -17.76
C ARG A 104 -10.48 7.42 -16.94
N ARG A 105 -11.32 8.14 -16.19
CA ARG A 105 -10.82 8.98 -15.08
C ARG A 105 -9.93 8.13 -14.18
N ASP A 106 -8.81 8.69 -13.76
CA ASP A 106 -7.79 8.12 -12.87
C ASP A 106 -7.04 6.90 -13.41
N ASP A 107 -7.19 6.62 -14.72
CA ASP A 107 -6.37 5.65 -15.43
C ASP A 107 -5.23 6.38 -16.19
N PHE A 108 -4.01 6.32 -15.63
CA PHE A 108 -2.82 6.93 -16.25
C PHE A 108 -2.32 6.08 -17.42
N VAL A 109 -3.11 6.13 -18.53
CA VAL A 109 -2.83 5.36 -19.75
C VAL A 109 -1.52 5.77 -20.43
N ASP A 110 -0.99 4.89 -21.28
CA ASP A 110 0.21 5.13 -22.10
C ASP A 110 -0.03 6.18 -23.19
N SER A 111 -0.11 7.46 -22.80
CA SER A 111 -0.40 8.63 -23.62
C SER A 111 0.60 9.74 -23.35
N ASP A 112 0.57 10.78 -24.17
CA ASP A 112 1.16 12.07 -23.80
C ASP A 112 0.35 12.68 -22.64
N TRP A 113 1.02 13.43 -21.75
CA TRP A 113 0.38 14.04 -20.59
C TRP A 113 0.94 15.43 -20.31
N PHE A 114 0.07 16.34 -19.89
CA PHE A 114 0.43 17.56 -19.19
C PHE A 114 -0.01 17.45 -17.74
N ILE A 115 0.87 17.79 -16.82
CA ILE A 115 0.65 17.66 -15.38
C ILE A 115 0.97 18.98 -14.70
N PHE A 116 -0.01 19.54 -14.01
CA PHE A 116 0.12 20.68 -13.14
C PHE A 116 0.17 20.25 -11.69
N ALA A 117 1.11 20.76 -10.92
CA ALA A 117 1.25 20.50 -9.50
C ALA A 117 1.23 21.80 -8.70
N VAL A 118 0.51 21.83 -7.56
CA VAL A 118 0.37 23.01 -6.70
C VAL A 118 0.45 22.63 -5.21
N ASP A 119 1.23 23.40 -4.44
CA ASP A 119 1.27 23.38 -2.97
C ASP A 119 0.64 24.69 -2.45
N PRO A 120 -0.67 24.68 -2.16
CA PRO A 120 -1.38 25.89 -1.73
C PRO A 120 -1.19 26.22 -0.24
N TYR A 121 -0.63 25.30 0.56
CA TYR A 121 -0.18 25.61 1.92
C TYR A 121 1.19 26.29 1.95
N TYR A 122 1.98 26.06 0.91
CA TYR A 122 3.40 26.40 0.85
C TYR A 122 4.17 25.79 2.02
N ASP A 123 3.79 24.53 2.34
CA ASP A 123 4.44 23.76 3.40
C ASP A 123 5.64 22.94 2.89
N ARG A 124 5.83 22.90 1.56
CA ARG A 124 6.96 22.24 0.89
C ARG A 124 6.97 20.72 1.10
N ARG A 125 5.81 20.14 1.40
CA ARG A 125 5.65 18.73 1.75
C ARG A 125 4.42 18.09 1.13
N SER A 126 3.36 18.88 0.93
CA SER A 126 2.07 18.39 0.43
C SER A 126 1.56 19.27 -0.70
N GLY A 127 0.65 18.71 -1.51
CA GLY A 127 0.08 19.44 -2.63
C GLY A 127 -0.95 18.62 -3.38
N TYR A 128 -1.29 19.12 -4.56
CA TYR A 128 -2.23 18.51 -5.49
C TYR A 128 -1.60 18.41 -6.86
N GLN A 129 -1.97 17.40 -7.63
CA GLN A 129 -1.60 17.28 -9.03
C GLN A 129 -2.85 17.03 -9.88
N PHE A 130 -2.85 17.62 -11.07
CA PHE A 130 -3.91 17.54 -12.08
C PHE A 130 -3.25 17.22 -13.40
N ALA A 131 -3.65 16.13 -14.03
CA ALA A 131 -3.10 15.67 -15.29
C ALA A 131 -4.18 15.57 -16.36
N VAL A 132 -3.86 16.04 -17.57
CA VAL A 132 -4.71 15.93 -18.76
C VAL A 132 -3.89 15.34 -19.88
N ASN A 133 -4.49 14.46 -20.68
CA ASN A 133 -3.91 13.94 -21.91
C ASN A 133 -4.60 14.54 -23.15
N PRO A 134 -4.03 14.40 -24.37
CA PRO A 134 -4.62 14.96 -25.60
C PRO A 134 -6.00 14.39 -25.96
N ALA A 135 -6.36 13.20 -25.45
CA ALA A 135 -7.67 12.59 -25.64
C ALA A 135 -8.74 13.12 -24.66
N GLY A 136 -8.35 13.99 -23.71
CA GLY A 136 -9.25 14.53 -22.68
C GLY A 136 -9.44 13.61 -21.48
N SER A 137 -8.65 12.55 -21.32
CA SER A 137 -8.63 11.78 -20.07
C SER A 137 -7.89 12.55 -18.98
N ILE A 138 -8.36 12.42 -17.75
CA ILE A 138 -7.77 13.07 -16.59
C ILE A 138 -7.38 12.10 -15.49
N VAL A 139 -6.40 12.52 -14.72
CA VAL A 139 -6.00 11.91 -13.46
C VAL A 139 -5.70 13.00 -12.47
N ASP A 140 -6.14 12.85 -11.23
CA ASP A 140 -5.76 13.75 -10.15
C ASP A 140 -5.33 12.98 -8.90
N TRP A 141 -4.50 13.61 -8.07
CA TRP A 141 -4.01 13.00 -6.84
C TRP A 141 -3.46 14.04 -5.88
N THR A 142 -3.36 13.68 -4.61
CA THR A 142 -2.66 14.50 -3.62
C THR A 142 -1.20 14.08 -3.47
N LEU A 143 -0.37 15.05 -3.07
CA LEU A 143 1.05 14.85 -2.74
C LEU A 143 1.24 14.94 -1.23
N TYR A 144 2.11 14.10 -0.68
CA TYR A 144 2.47 14.11 0.73
C TYR A 144 3.91 13.58 0.93
N ASN A 145 4.47 13.77 2.10
CA ASN A 145 5.84 13.39 2.44
C ASN A 145 6.88 13.81 1.38
N ASP A 146 6.66 14.96 0.73
CA ASP A 146 7.49 15.56 -0.30
C ASP A 146 7.45 14.87 -1.68
N GLU A 147 7.55 13.54 -1.74
CA GLU A 147 7.68 12.80 -3.01
C GLU A 147 6.57 11.78 -3.27
N TRP A 148 5.75 11.49 -2.27
CA TRP A 148 4.72 10.47 -2.35
C TRP A 148 3.40 11.02 -2.87
N ASN A 149 2.58 10.16 -3.43
CA ASN A 149 1.27 10.50 -3.97
C ASN A 149 0.16 9.58 -3.43
N ASP A 150 -1.05 10.12 -3.39
CA ASP A 150 -2.28 9.40 -3.09
C ASP A 150 -3.26 9.61 -4.24
N THR A 151 -3.46 8.57 -5.04
CA THR A 151 -4.33 8.55 -6.23
C THR A 151 -5.79 8.27 -5.90
N THR A 152 -6.15 8.20 -4.63
CA THR A 152 -7.53 7.93 -4.18
C THR A 152 -8.35 9.21 -4.02
N TRP A 153 -7.71 10.38 -4.14
CA TRP A 153 -8.38 11.66 -4.07
C TRP A 153 -8.96 12.05 -5.43
N ASP A 154 -10.24 12.39 -5.43
CA ASP A 154 -11.01 12.85 -6.58
C ASP A 154 -11.37 14.32 -6.44
N GLY A 155 -10.92 15.15 -7.37
CA GLY A 155 -11.28 16.57 -7.45
C GLY A 155 -12.35 16.84 -8.51
N VAL A 156 -13.21 17.84 -8.28
CA VAL A 156 -14.19 18.32 -9.26
C VAL A 156 -13.63 19.59 -9.93
N TRP A 157 -13.15 19.44 -11.16
CA TRP A 157 -12.51 20.51 -11.93
C TRP A 157 -12.82 20.37 -13.43
N GLU A 158 -12.56 21.43 -14.19
CA GLU A 158 -12.87 21.48 -15.62
C GLU A 158 -11.59 21.55 -16.44
N TRP A 159 -11.62 20.95 -17.61
CA TRP A 159 -10.49 20.93 -18.52
C TRP A 159 -10.92 20.78 -19.97
N LYS A 160 -10.05 21.21 -20.86
CA LYS A 160 -10.14 20.94 -22.30
C LYS A 160 -8.75 20.80 -22.89
N ALA A 161 -8.60 19.84 -23.80
CA ALA A 161 -7.40 19.67 -24.63
C ALA A 161 -7.81 19.67 -26.10
N LEU A 162 -6.98 20.30 -26.95
CA LEU A 162 -7.15 20.30 -28.39
C LEU A 162 -5.81 20.01 -29.08
N ILE A 163 -5.82 19.21 -30.14
CA ILE A 163 -4.64 18.97 -31.03
C ILE A 163 -4.82 19.84 -32.26
N ASP A 164 -3.73 20.47 -32.70
CA ASP A 164 -3.67 21.30 -33.89
C ASP A 164 -2.38 21.06 -34.69
N GLU A 165 -2.10 21.91 -35.68
CA GLU A 165 -0.94 21.76 -36.59
C GLU A 165 0.43 21.95 -35.92
N ASP A 166 0.50 22.65 -34.78
CA ASP A 166 1.72 22.94 -34.04
C ASP A 166 1.93 22.03 -32.80
N GLY A 167 0.95 21.17 -32.47
CA GLY A 167 1.00 20.35 -31.27
C GLY A 167 -0.34 20.20 -30.56
N TRP A 168 -0.45 20.59 -29.29
CA TRP A 168 -1.71 20.56 -28.57
C TRP A 168 -1.75 21.60 -27.45
N THR A 169 -2.96 21.91 -27.01
CA THR A 169 -3.24 22.86 -25.93
C THR A 169 -3.96 22.20 -24.78
N VAL A 170 -3.85 22.79 -23.62
CA VAL A 170 -4.64 22.43 -22.43
C VAL A 170 -5.10 23.67 -21.72
N GLU A 171 -6.35 23.70 -21.31
CA GLU A 171 -6.90 24.62 -20.33
C GLU A 171 -7.49 23.85 -19.16
N MET A 172 -7.26 24.36 -17.93
CA MET A 172 -7.78 23.82 -16.69
C MET A 172 -8.42 24.93 -15.86
N ARG A 173 -9.59 24.65 -15.27
CA ARG A 173 -10.22 25.46 -14.23
C ARG A 173 -10.33 24.65 -12.96
N ILE A 174 -9.64 25.06 -11.91
CA ILE A 174 -9.56 24.38 -10.61
C ILE A 174 -10.26 25.25 -9.57
N PRO A 175 -11.50 24.93 -9.15
CA PRO A 175 -12.22 25.69 -8.14
C PRO A 175 -11.52 25.65 -6.77
N TYR A 176 -11.52 26.77 -6.04
CA TYR A 176 -10.86 26.85 -4.73
C TYR A 176 -11.50 25.97 -3.65
N ASN A 177 -12.73 25.48 -3.83
CA ASN A 177 -13.32 24.52 -2.93
C ASN A 177 -12.70 23.11 -3.04
N GLN A 178 -11.92 22.83 -4.10
CA GLN A 178 -11.14 21.59 -4.28
C GLN A 178 -9.76 21.67 -3.62
N LEU A 179 -9.27 22.88 -3.32
CA LEU A 179 -7.98 23.10 -2.73
C LEU A 179 -8.11 23.49 -1.26
N ARG A 180 -7.26 22.94 -0.42
CA ARG A 180 -7.18 23.33 0.99
C ARG A 180 -6.02 24.31 1.17
N PHE A 181 -6.28 25.51 1.68
CA PHE A 181 -5.29 26.53 1.98
C PHE A 181 -5.76 27.46 3.09
N PRO A 182 -4.84 28.04 3.91
CA PRO A 182 -5.21 28.97 4.96
C PRO A 182 -5.65 30.30 4.37
N LYS A 183 -6.60 31.00 5.06
CA LYS A 183 -7.02 32.34 4.64
C LYS A 183 -5.89 33.34 4.86
N LYS A 184 -5.55 34.08 3.80
CA LYS A 184 -4.56 35.19 3.78
C LYS A 184 -5.05 36.29 2.85
N ASP A 185 -4.42 37.45 2.89
CA ASP A 185 -4.70 38.55 1.96
C ASP A 185 -3.90 38.38 0.67
N GLU A 186 -2.66 37.91 0.78
CA GLU A 186 -1.76 37.59 -0.33
C GLU A 186 -1.20 36.17 -0.14
N TYR A 187 -1.08 35.44 -1.24
CA TYR A 187 -0.67 34.05 -1.23
C TYR A 187 0.65 33.84 -1.97
N VAL A 188 1.50 33.05 -1.35
CA VAL A 188 2.64 32.41 -2.00
C VAL A 188 2.34 30.92 -2.00
N TRP A 189 2.22 30.34 -3.20
CA TRP A 189 2.04 28.90 -3.38
C TRP A 189 3.27 28.27 -4.00
N GLY A 190 3.39 26.95 -3.95
CA GLY A 190 4.38 26.21 -4.71
C GLY A 190 3.78 25.69 -6.00
N VAL A 191 4.53 25.69 -7.13
CA VAL A 191 4.05 25.13 -8.40
C VAL A 191 5.15 24.37 -9.14
N ASN A 192 4.73 23.36 -9.89
CA ASN A 192 5.56 22.72 -10.92
C ASN A 192 4.68 22.27 -12.09
N PHE A 193 5.28 22.18 -13.27
CA PHE A 193 4.66 21.70 -14.49
C PHE A 193 5.51 20.59 -15.07
N ARG A 194 4.86 19.55 -15.58
CA ARG A 194 5.51 18.43 -16.26
C ARG A 194 4.81 18.13 -17.57
N ARG A 195 5.58 17.70 -18.54
CA ARG A 195 5.06 17.11 -19.77
C ARG A 195 5.67 15.74 -19.98
N VAL A 196 4.86 14.79 -20.45
CA VAL A 196 5.29 13.46 -20.89
C VAL A 196 5.05 13.38 -22.40
N ILE A 197 6.08 13.07 -23.17
CA ILE A 197 6.01 12.77 -24.61
C ILE A 197 6.24 11.28 -24.75
N LYS A 198 5.15 10.51 -24.80
CA LYS A 198 5.20 9.04 -24.65
C LYS A 198 6.01 8.36 -25.72
N ARG A 199 5.87 8.76 -27.00
CA ARG A 199 6.60 8.15 -28.12
C ARG A 199 8.13 8.27 -27.97
N LYS A 200 8.61 9.30 -27.27
CA LYS A 200 10.03 9.55 -27.01
C LYS A 200 10.51 9.00 -25.65
N ASN A 201 9.59 8.50 -24.80
CA ASN A 201 9.84 8.27 -23.36
C ASN A 201 10.45 9.53 -22.68
N GLU A 202 10.08 10.70 -23.15
CA GLU A 202 10.58 11.95 -22.65
C GLU A 202 9.67 12.50 -21.57
N ARG A 203 10.28 12.93 -20.49
CA ARG A 203 9.64 13.69 -19.42
C ARG A 203 10.42 14.97 -19.25
N ILE A 204 9.72 16.10 -19.30
CA ILE A 204 10.29 17.41 -19.03
C ILE A 204 9.58 18.06 -17.85
N CYS A 205 10.32 18.83 -17.07
CA CYS A 205 9.85 19.48 -15.86
C CYS A 205 10.24 20.95 -15.87
N PHE A 206 9.33 21.82 -15.41
CA PHE A 206 9.63 23.25 -15.21
C PHE A 206 10.62 23.42 -14.06
N VAL A 207 10.38 22.71 -12.96
CA VAL A 207 11.37 22.53 -11.89
C VAL A 207 11.90 21.12 -11.96
N TRP A 208 13.11 20.99 -12.46
CA TRP A 208 13.80 19.72 -12.56
C TRP A 208 14.57 19.41 -11.28
N VAL A 209 14.59 18.14 -10.90
CA VAL A 209 15.39 17.61 -9.80
C VAL A 209 16.27 16.49 -10.36
N PRO A 210 17.60 16.55 -10.19
CA PRO A 210 18.50 15.48 -10.62
C PRO A 210 18.12 14.14 -10.03
N LYS A 211 18.25 13.05 -10.79
CA LYS A 211 17.92 11.69 -10.32
C LYS A 211 18.75 11.21 -9.13
N GLU A 212 19.89 11.83 -8.88
CA GLU A 212 20.76 11.57 -7.71
C GLU A 212 20.34 12.36 -6.46
N ASP A 213 19.39 13.28 -6.62
CA ASP A 213 18.86 14.13 -5.53
C ASP A 213 17.47 13.62 -5.11
N SER A 214 16.88 14.24 -4.11
CA SER A 214 15.55 13.94 -3.60
C SER A 214 14.76 15.23 -3.37
N GLY A 215 13.46 15.09 -3.18
CA GLY A 215 12.51 16.16 -3.00
C GLY A 215 11.79 16.50 -4.30
N TYR A 216 10.50 16.73 -4.17
CA TYR A 216 9.62 17.12 -5.27
C TYR A 216 8.84 18.38 -4.91
N VAL A 217 7.91 18.31 -3.94
CA VAL A 217 7.14 19.50 -3.49
C VAL A 217 8.05 20.54 -2.85
N SER A 218 9.07 20.13 -2.12
CA SER A 218 10.06 21.01 -1.51
C SER A 218 10.87 21.83 -2.53
N ARG A 219 10.89 21.40 -3.80
CA ARG A 219 11.61 22.06 -4.89
C ARG A 219 10.76 23.01 -5.72
N PHE A 220 9.43 23.01 -5.57
CA PHE A 220 8.51 23.79 -6.39
C PHE A 220 8.90 25.24 -6.52
N ALA A 221 8.64 25.82 -7.70
CA ALA A 221 8.74 27.25 -7.95
C ALA A 221 7.75 28.03 -7.09
N LYS A 222 8.00 29.32 -6.86
CA LYS A 222 7.02 30.18 -6.20
C LYS A 222 5.95 30.62 -7.19
N LEU A 223 4.70 30.49 -6.84
CA LEU A 223 3.57 31.14 -7.51
C LEU A 223 3.17 32.34 -6.67
N LEU A 224 3.30 33.52 -7.28
CA LEU A 224 3.02 34.83 -6.69
C LEU A 224 1.86 35.51 -7.40
N GLY A 225 1.36 36.62 -6.83
CA GLY A 225 0.33 37.46 -7.43
C GLY A 225 -1.09 37.11 -7.11
N ILE A 226 -1.35 35.97 -6.40
CA ILE A 226 -2.69 35.62 -5.99
C ILE A 226 -3.08 36.43 -4.76
N GLN A 227 -4.17 37.20 -4.86
CA GLN A 227 -4.67 38.08 -3.81
C GLN A 227 -6.20 38.04 -3.72
N GLY A 228 -6.75 38.29 -2.51
CA GLY A 228 -8.17 38.49 -2.30
C GLY A 228 -9.07 37.26 -2.43
N ILE A 229 -8.52 36.09 -2.66
CA ILE A 229 -9.28 34.83 -2.78
C ILE A 229 -9.67 34.28 -1.41
N ARG A 230 -10.67 33.44 -1.39
CA ARG A 230 -11.13 32.76 -0.18
C ARG A 230 -11.34 31.26 -0.43
N PRO A 231 -10.99 30.40 0.55
CA PRO A 231 -11.35 28.99 0.49
C PRO A 231 -12.85 28.81 0.31
N GLY A 232 -13.24 28.00 -0.67
CA GLY A 232 -14.64 27.67 -0.92
C GLY A 232 -15.22 26.74 0.15
N ARG A 233 -16.56 26.74 0.32
CA ARG A 233 -17.25 25.68 1.06
C ARG A 233 -17.36 24.47 0.15
N HIS A 234 -17.09 23.30 0.73
CA HIS A 234 -17.20 22.03 0.04
C HIS A 234 -18.23 21.15 0.74
N ILE A 235 -19.27 20.73 0.03
CA ILE A 235 -20.28 19.78 0.51
C ILE A 235 -20.60 18.87 -0.65
N GLU A 236 -20.43 17.56 -0.44
CA GLU A 236 -20.84 16.50 -1.36
C GLU A 236 -21.80 15.56 -0.64
N PHE A 237 -22.87 15.17 -1.31
CA PHE A 237 -23.81 14.17 -0.83
C PHE A 237 -24.00 13.11 -1.90
N LEU A 238 -23.66 11.87 -1.58
CA LEU A 238 -23.69 10.73 -2.47
C LEU A 238 -24.62 9.64 -1.93
N PRO A 239 -25.91 9.65 -2.32
CA PRO A 239 -26.81 8.54 -2.01
C PRO A 239 -26.54 7.37 -2.97
N TYR A 240 -26.70 6.15 -2.48
CA TYR A 240 -26.59 4.94 -3.29
C TYR A 240 -27.60 3.88 -2.86
N SER A 241 -27.90 2.99 -3.80
CA SER A 241 -28.66 1.77 -3.55
C SER A 241 -28.06 0.63 -4.37
N VAL A 242 -28.10 -0.58 -3.80
CA VAL A 242 -27.59 -1.80 -4.43
C VAL A 242 -28.70 -2.84 -4.41
N ALA A 243 -28.88 -3.52 -5.53
CA ALA A 243 -29.69 -4.72 -5.63
C ALA A 243 -28.78 -5.87 -6.08
N GLN A 244 -28.90 -7.00 -5.43
CA GLN A 244 -28.14 -8.22 -5.72
C GLN A 244 -29.08 -9.39 -5.89
N ALA A 245 -28.88 -10.17 -6.94
CA ALA A 245 -29.51 -11.48 -7.13
C ALA A 245 -28.41 -12.54 -7.14
N GLN A 246 -28.57 -13.56 -6.32
CA GLN A 246 -27.65 -14.69 -6.22
C GLN A 246 -28.41 -15.95 -6.60
N TYR A 247 -27.82 -16.73 -7.50
CA TYR A 247 -28.34 -18.04 -7.90
C TYR A 247 -27.32 -19.10 -7.52
N SER A 248 -27.75 -20.07 -6.70
CA SER A 248 -26.93 -21.18 -6.21
C SER A 248 -27.67 -22.51 -6.41
N PRO A 249 -27.00 -23.66 -6.38
CA PRO A 249 -27.70 -24.92 -6.33
C PRO A 249 -28.64 -25.00 -5.12
N GLU A 250 -29.86 -25.48 -5.32
CA GLU A 250 -30.79 -25.74 -4.25
C GLU A 250 -30.28 -26.91 -3.38
N GLU A 251 -30.30 -26.72 -2.08
CA GLU A 251 -29.99 -27.81 -1.11
C GLU A 251 -31.29 -28.43 -0.57
N SER A 252 -31.53 -29.66 -0.94
CA SER A 252 -32.76 -30.35 -0.55
C SER A 252 -32.93 -30.45 0.97
N GLY A 253 -34.00 -29.88 1.49
CA GLY A 253 -34.29 -29.86 2.92
C GLY A 253 -33.73 -28.64 3.66
N ASN A 254 -32.94 -27.79 3.02
CA ASN A 254 -32.44 -26.55 3.59
C ASN A 254 -33.39 -25.39 3.25
N PRO A 255 -34.11 -24.83 4.23
CA PRO A 255 -35.08 -23.77 3.96
C PRO A 255 -34.44 -22.39 3.61
N PHE A 256 -33.13 -22.27 3.74
CA PHE A 256 -32.37 -21.07 3.45
C PHE A 256 -31.68 -21.10 2.07
N GLU A 257 -31.45 -22.31 1.52
CA GLU A 257 -30.79 -22.53 0.22
C GLU A 257 -31.83 -22.94 -0.83
N THR A 258 -32.72 -22.00 -1.18
CA THR A 258 -33.83 -22.20 -2.14
C THR A 258 -33.43 -22.04 -3.60
N GLY A 259 -32.14 -21.89 -3.89
CA GLY A 259 -31.60 -21.67 -5.23
C GLY A 259 -31.55 -20.19 -5.65
N GLU A 260 -32.30 -19.32 -5.00
CA GLU A 260 -32.36 -17.89 -5.32
C GLU A 260 -32.33 -17.05 -4.04
N LYS A 261 -31.47 -16.01 -4.00
CA LYS A 261 -31.40 -15.04 -2.91
C LYS A 261 -31.38 -13.62 -3.49
N TYR A 262 -32.28 -12.77 -3.04
CA TYR A 262 -32.35 -11.37 -3.44
C TYR A 262 -32.04 -10.47 -2.24
N LEU A 263 -31.08 -9.58 -2.42
CA LEU A 263 -30.63 -8.65 -1.40
C LEU A 263 -30.75 -7.23 -1.91
N GLY A 264 -31.16 -6.32 -1.04
CA GLY A 264 -31.21 -4.88 -1.32
C GLY A 264 -30.54 -4.11 -0.20
N ASN A 265 -29.74 -3.12 -0.56
CA ASN A 265 -29.10 -2.23 0.39
C ASN A 265 -29.20 -0.78 -0.09
N ALA A 266 -29.27 0.18 0.86
CA ALA A 266 -29.24 1.60 0.58
C ALA A 266 -28.46 2.34 1.66
N GLY A 267 -27.73 3.35 1.26
CA GLY A 267 -26.89 4.14 2.15
C GLY A 267 -26.57 5.50 1.53
N PHE A 268 -25.73 6.25 2.21
CA PHE A 268 -25.21 7.50 1.67
C PHE A 268 -23.87 7.86 2.28
N ASP A 269 -23.09 8.62 1.51
CA ASP A 269 -21.88 9.31 1.94
C ASP A 269 -22.12 10.82 1.96
N LEU A 270 -21.56 11.50 2.96
CA LEU A 270 -21.63 12.94 3.11
C LEU A 270 -20.22 13.47 3.41
N LYS A 271 -19.73 14.37 2.54
CA LYS A 271 -18.42 15.03 2.72
C LYS A 271 -18.65 16.53 2.96
N ILE A 272 -18.09 17.04 4.04
CA ILE A 272 -18.21 18.45 4.43
C ILE A 272 -16.84 19.05 4.71
N GLY A 273 -16.48 20.10 3.98
CA GLY A 273 -15.33 20.93 4.32
C GLY A 273 -15.61 21.77 5.58
N LEU A 274 -15.00 21.41 6.69
CA LEU A 274 -15.06 22.16 7.94
C LEU A 274 -13.94 23.21 7.95
N LYS A 275 -14.27 24.48 7.73
CA LYS A 275 -13.30 25.57 7.48
C LYS A 275 -12.48 25.27 6.21
N SER A 276 -11.27 25.86 6.12
CA SER A 276 -10.43 25.75 4.91
C SER A 276 -9.48 24.53 4.91
N ASN A 277 -9.43 23.76 5.96
CA ASN A 277 -8.32 22.81 6.17
C ASN A 277 -8.70 21.49 6.85
N LEU A 278 -9.99 21.29 7.12
CA LEU A 278 -10.52 20.04 7.66
C LEU A 278 -11.67 19.53 6.78
N THR A 279 -11.75 18.24 6.59
CA THR A 279 -12.86 17.56 5.93
C THR A 279 -13.44 16.54 6.90
N LEU A 280 -14.76 16.55 7.01
CA LEU A 280 -15.55 15.52 7.66
C LEU A 280 -16.20 14.68 6.58
N ASP A 281 -15.86 13.41 6.52
CA ASP A 281 -16.51 12.38 5.71
C ASP A 281 -17.37 11.53 6.64
N THR A 282 -18.61 11.27 6.25
CA THR A 282 -19.53 10.44 7.03
C THR A 282 -20.20 9.45 6.09
N THR A 283 -20.31 8.21 6.51
CA THR A 283 -21.05 7.17 5.79
C THR A 283 -22.09 6.54 6.71
N VAL A 284 -23.23 6.20 6.14
CA VAL A 284 -24.30 5.44 6.81
C VAL A 284 -24.61 4.25 5.93
N ASN A 285 -24.53 3.06 6.52
CA ASN A 285 -24.74 1.78 5.85
C ASN A 285 -23.96 1.68 4.53
N PRO A 286 -22.59 1.78 4.58
CA PRO A 286 -21.76 1.81 3.39
C PRO A 286 -21.96 0.57 2.53
N ASP A 287 -21.92 0.79 1.22
CA ASP A 287 -22.04 -0.31 0.27
C ASP A 287 -20.78 -1.19 0.29
N PHE A 288 -21.01 -2.50 0.36
CA PHE A 288 -19.99 -3.54 0.18
C PHE A 288 -20.04 -4.16 -1.23
N GLY A 289 -20.91 -3.67 -2.10
CA GLY A 289 -21.06 -4.14 -3.48
C GLY A 289 -19.79 -3.85 -4.28
N GLN A 290 -18.90 -4.83 -4.30
CA GLN A 290 -17.66 -4.75 -5.07
C GLN A 290 -17.89 -5.34 -6.44
N VAL A 291 -17.61 -4.56 -7.49
CA VAL A 291 -17.63 -5.04 -8.87
C VAL A 291 -16.49 -6.03 -9.12
N GLU A 292 -15.34 -5.81 -8.48
CA GLU A 292 -14.17 -6.70 -8.55
C GLU A 292 -13.99 -7.42 -7.19
N VAL A 293 -14.18 -8.75 -7.20
CA VAL A 293 -13.99 -9.61 -6.03
C VAL A 293 -12.51 -9.69 -5.62
N ASP A 294 -12.25 -10.12 -4.39
CA ASP A 294 -10.89 -10.44 -3.96
C ASP A 294 -10.35 -11.65 -4.74
N PRO A 295 -9.05 -11.68 -5.07
CA PRO A 295 -8.47 -12.78 -5.81
C PRO A 295 -8.60 -14.09 -5.04
N ALA A 296 -8.86 -15.19 -5.75
CA ALA A 296 -8.87 -16.52 -5.17
C ALA A 296 -7.46 -16.88 -4.65
N VAL A 297 -7.37 -17.31 -3.39
CA VAL A 297 -6.13 -17.68 -2.71
C VAL A 297 -6.28 -19.05 -2.08
N ILE A 298 -5.29 -19.94 -2.28
CA ILE A 298 -5.16 -21.18 -1.54
C ILE A 298 -4.18 -20.93 -0.40
N ASN A 299 -4.71 -20.77 0.82
CA ASN A 299 -3.91 -20.53 2.02
C ASN A 299 -3.79 -21.85 2.82
N LEU A 300 -2.58 -22.41 2.85
CA LEU A 300 -2.23 -23.59 3.66
C LEU A 300 -1.47 -23.21 4.93
N SER A 301 -1.29 -21.90 5.17
CA SER A 301 -0.67 -21.40 6.39
C SER A 301 -1.71 -21.22 7.49
N ASP A 302 -1.22 -20.97 8.68
CA ASP A 302 -1.96 -20.66 9.90
C ASP A 302 -2.28 -19.17 10.08
N PHE A 303 -1.86 -18.36 9.09
CA PHE A 303 -1.98 -16.92 9.16
C PHE A 303 -3.06 -16.42 8.22
N GLU A 304 -3.74 -15.36 8.65
CA GLU A 304 -4.76 -14.69 7.86
C GLU A 304 -4.19 -14.07 6.57
N THR A 305 -4.96 -14.10 5.48
CA THR A 305 -4.60 -13.45 4.23
C THR A 305 -5.01 -11.98 4.24
N TYR A 306 -4.08 -11.10 3.90
CA TYR A 306 -4.34 -9.67 3.77
C TYR A 306 -4.98 -9.35 2.42
N PHE A 307 -6.07 -8.59 2.44
CA PHE A 307 -6.70 -8.03 1.25
C PHE A 307 -6.75 -6.51 1.33
N SER A 308 -6.45 -5.82 0.22
CA SER A 308 -6.54 -4.37 0.16
C SER A 308 -7.98 -3.89 0.32
N GLU A 309 -8.16 -2.71 0.92
CA GLU A 309 -9.46 -2.05 1.04
C GLU A 309 -10.00 -1.64 -0.34
N LYS A 310 -11.31 -1.73 -0.54
CA LYS A 310 -11.99 -1.37 -1.79
C LYS A 310 -13.16 -0.39 -1.58
N ARG A 311 -13.60 -0.18 -0.34
CA ARG A 311 -14.71 0.72 0.01
C ARG A 311 -14.26 2.18 -0.05
N PRO A 312 -14.90 3.05 -0.86
CA PRO A 312 -14.47 4.44 -1.09
C PRO A 312 -14.27 5.24 0.20
N PHE A 313 -15.18 5.13 1.16
CA PHE A 313 -15.07 5.83 2.44
C PHE A 313 -13.74 5.54 3.18
N PHE A 314 -13.27 4.30 3.16
CA PHE A 314 -12.03 3.92 3.86
C PHE A 314 -10.77 4.14 3.02
N ILE A 315 -10.87 4.16 1.69
CA ILE A 315 -9.74 4.36 0.79
C ILE A 315 -9.31 5.83 0.77
N GLU A 316 -10.25 6.75 0.59
CA GLU A 316 -9.95 8.16 0.46
C GLU A 316 -9.25 8.71 1.71
N SER A 317 -8.11 9.37 1.53
CA SER A 317 -7.28 9.90 2.63
C SER A 317 -6.78 8.84 3.63
N SER A 318 -6.71 7.55 3.24
CA SER A 318 -6.19 6.47 4.11
C SER A 318 -4.71 6.64 4.43
N THR A 319 -3.98 7.29 3.56
CA THR A 319 -2.52 7.48 3.65
C THR A 319 -2.07 8.11 4.96
N ILE A 320 -2.91 8.93 5.61
CA ILE A 320 -2.59 9.49 6.94
C ILE A 320 -2.44 8.39 8.00
N PHE A 321 -3.19 7.29 7.88
CA PHE A 321 -3.17 6.16 8.81
C PHE A 321 -2.13 5.11 8.40
N ASP A 322 -2.02 4.82 7.10
CA ASP A 322 -1.21 3.72 6.55
C ASP A 322 0.29 4.01 6.58
N GLN A 323 0.69 5.31 6.58
CA GLN A 323 2.09 5.74 6.54
C GLN A 323 2.74 5.90 7.92
N PHE A 324 2.16 5.28 8.95
CA PHE A 324 2.74 5.28 10.29
C PHE A 324 4.13 4.62 10.28
N GLY A 325 5.12 5.28 10.88
CA GLY A 325 6.49 4.79 11.01
C GLY A 325 7.38 4.92 9.75
N GLN A 326 6.88 5.50 8.65
CA GLN A 326 7.60 5.56 7.36
C GLN A 326 8.03 6.97 6.94
N GLY A 327 7.65 8.00 7.67
CA GLY A 327 7.91 9.39 7.28
C GLY A 327 9.39 9.75 7.14
N GLY A 328 9.69 10.73 6.28
CA GLY A 328 11.03 11.29 6.06
C GLY A 328 11.90 10.50 5.07
N ALA A 329 11.79 9.19 4.98
CA ALA A 329 12.52 8.40 4.01
C ALA A 329 11.84 8.40 2.63
N THR A 330 12.63 8.43 1.55
CA THR A 330 12.11 8.26 0.17
C THR A 330 11.87 6.78 -0.14
N SER A 331 12.64 5.89 0.48
CA SER A 331 12.48 4.45 0.40
C SER A 331 12.82 3.80 1.75
N ASN A 332 12.14 2.72 2.09
CA ASN A 332 12.40 1.94 3.29
C ASN A 332 12.32 0.45 2.95
N ALA A 333 13.43 -0.25 3.16
CA ALA A 333 13.47 -1.69 2.94
C ALA A 333 12.87 -2.43 4.15
N SER A 334 12.03 -3.43 3.87
CA SER A 334 11.37 -4.27 4.88
C SER A 334 11.78 -5.74 4.74
N ILE A 335 13.10 -6.00 4.70
CA ILE A 335 13.63 -7.35 4.54
C ILE A 335 13.35 -8.17 5.81
N ASN A 336 12.59 -9.27 5.65
CA ASN A 336 12.12 -10.15 6.75
C ASN A 336 11.38 -9.42 7.88
N TRP A 337 10.89 -8.26 7.58
CA TRP A 337 10.08 -7.47 8.47
C TRP A 337 8.76 -7.13 7.81
N SER A 338 7.71 -7.79 8.22
CA SER A 338 6.35 -7.38 7.87
C SER A 338 5.90 -6.38 8.91
N SER A 339 5.88 -5.09 8.54
CA SER A 339 5.44 -4.04 9.46
C SER A 339 3.99 -4.28 9.86
N PRO A 340 3.67 -4.32 11.17
CA PRO A 340 2.28 -4.39 11.60
C PRO A 340 1.55 -3.12 11.16
N SER A 341 0.30 -3.27 10.75
CA SER A 341 -0.62 -2.16 10.53
C SER A 341 -1.43 -1.94 11.81
N PHE A 342 -1.44 -0.73 12.34
CA PHE A 342 -2.27 -0.36 13.49
C PHE A 342 -3.73 -0.12 13.11
N PHE A 343 -4.01 0.07 11.82
CA PHE A 343 -5.37 0.21 11.31
C PHE A 343 -5.50 -0.58 10.00
N TYR A 344 -6.45 -1.48 9.99
CA TYR A 344 -6.86 -2.25 8.82
C TYR A 344 -8.39 -2.13 8.70
N SER A 345 -8.83 -1.28 7.80
CA SER A 345 -10.23 -0.86 7.69
C SER A 345 -11.21 -2.01 7.46
N ARG A 346 -10.76 -3.13 6.86
CA ARG A 346 -11.58 -4.33 6.66
C ARG A 346 -11.98 -5.04 7.96
N ARG A 347 -11.39 -4.67 9.11
CA ARG A 347 -11.89 -5.14 10.43
C ARG A 347 -13.27 -4.58 10.72
N VAL A 348 -13.57 -3.36 10.23
CA VAL A 348 -14.88 -2.73 10.40
C VAL A 348 -15.85 -3.33 9.40
N GLY A 349 -16.86 -4.05 9.87
CA GLY A 349 -17.85 -4.72 9.05
C GLY A 349 -17.39 -6.04 8.43
N ARG A 350 -16.39 -6.71 9.02
CA ARG A 350 -15.97 -8.07 8.62
C ARG A 350 -17.11 -9.09 8.82
N ALA A 351 -16.92 -10.29 8.31
CA ALA A 351 -17.81 -11.41 8.63
C ALA A 351 -17.89 -11.63 10.14
N PRO A 352 -19.06 -11.99 10.68
CA PRO A 352 -19.21 -12.34 12.08
C PRO A 352 -18.23 -13.43 12.52
N GLN A 353 -17.81 -13.36 13.78
CA GLN A 353 -16.73 -14.18 14.32
C GLN A 353 -17.22 -15.28 15.27
N GLY A 354 -18.48 -15.25 15.67
CA GLY A 354 -19.10 -16.27 16.50
C GLY A 354 -19.46 -17.52 15.73
N ASP A 355 -19.60 -18.62 16.43
CA ASP A 355 -20.07 -19.91 15.92
C ASP A 355 -21.51 -20.15 16.32
N VAL A 356 -22.18 -21.10 15.65
CA VAL A 356 -23.52 -21.57 15.99
C VAL A 356 -23.41 -22.93 16.68
N GLU A 357 -23.92 -23.02 17.90
CA GLU A 357 -23.84 -24.24 18.71
C GLU A 357 -24.98 -25.26 18.42
N GLN A 358 -26.08 -24.80 17.82
CA GLN A 358 -27.26 -25.64 17.60
C GLN A 358 -27.20 -26.38 16.27
N ASP A 359 -27.59 -27.67 16.30
CA ASP A 359 -27.74 -28.47 15.10
C ASP A 359 -28.93 -28.00 14.25
N GLY A 360 -28.71 -27.85 12.94
CA GLY A 360 -29.75 -27.44 11.99
C GLY A 360 -29.17 -26.85 10.72
N HIS A 361 -30.08 -26.39 9.85
CA HIS A 361 -29.67 -25.54 8.71
C HIS A 361 -29.44 -24.11 9.20
N VAL A 362 -28.36 -23.50 8.80
CA VAL A 362 -27.93 -22.18 9.28
C VAL A 362 -27.83 -21.19 8.12
N ASN A 363 -28.53 -20.06 8.24
CA ASN A 363 -28.30 -18.87 7.42
C ASN A 363 -27.40 -17.92 8.18
N PHE A 364 -26.10 -17.99 7.89
CA PHE A 364 -25.08 -17.19 8.54
C PHE A 364 -24.88 -15.88 7.77
N PRO A 365 -24.80 -14.70 8.42
CA PRO A 365 -24.58 -13.44 7.73
C PRO A 365 -23.14 -13.34 7.19
N ASP A 366 -23.00 -12.90 5.94
CA ASP A 366 -21.69 -12.80 5.27
C ASP A 366 -20.81 -11.66 5.83
N ARG A 367 -21.41 -10.68 6.52
CA ARG A 367 -20.75 -9.46 7.02
C ARG A 367 -21.54 -8.82 8.16
N SER A 368 -20.83 -8.00 8.94
CA SER A 368 -21.45 -7.18 9.98
C SER A 368 -21.87 -5.83 9.41
N THR A 369 -23.08 -5.38 9.73
CA THR A 369 -23.64 -4.12 9.26
C THR A 369 -22.94 -2.94 9.92
N ILE A 370 -22.38 -2.03 9.12
CA ILE A 370 -21.85 -0.76 9.61
C ILE A 370 -23.03 0.22 9.72
N LEU A 371 -23.47 0.51 10.95
CA LEU A 371 -24.54 1.46 11.21
C LEU A 371 -24.17 2.87 10.76
N GLY A 372 -22.91 3.23 10.96
CA GLY A 372 -22.35 4.50 10.51
C GLY A 372 -20.88 4.63 10.87
N ALA A 373 -20.20 5.44 10.08
CA ALA A 373 -18.83 5.81 10.35
C ALA A 373 -18.59 7.28 10.00
N PHE A 374 -17.66 7.93 10.68
CA PHE A 374 -17.18 9.23 10.31
C PHE A 374 -15.66 9.31 10.36
N LYS A 375 -15.12 10.11 9.46
CA LYS A 375 -13.68 10.35 9.31
C LYS A 375 -13.42 11.84 9.23
N LEU A 376 -12.56 12.36 10.10
CA LEU A 376 -12.12 13.75 10.10
C LEU A 376 -10.64 13.81 9.72
N THR A 377 -10.33 14.47 8.61
CA THR A 377 -8.96 14.57 8.10
C THR A 377 -8.58 16.02 7.79
N GLY A 378 -7.29 16.32 7.91
CA GLY A 378 -6.76 17.63 7.48
C GLY A 378 -5.70 18.20 8.39
N LYS A 379 -5.47 19.51 8.28
CA LYS A 379 -4.45 20.22 9.07
C LYS A 379 -5.08 21.12 10.12
N VAL A 380 -4.61 21.03 11.36
CA VAL A 380 -5.08 21.84 12.48
C VAL A 380 -3.94 22.68 13.07
N GLY A 381 -4.30 23.86 13.60
CA GLY A 381 -3.35 24.75 14.27
C GLY A 381 -2.13 25.08 13.42
N LYS A 382 -0.93 24.97 13.99
CA LYS A 382 0.34 25.29 13.32
C LYS A 382 0.92 24.04 12.62
N GLY A 383 0.17 23.46 11.65
CA GLY A 383 0.67 22.39 10.78
C GLY A 383 0.66 20.97 11.42
N TRP A 384 -0.27 20.68 12.30
CA TRP A 384 -0.58 19.31 12.70
C TRP A 384 -1.48 18.65 11.67
N ASN A 385 -1.06 17.54 11.10
CA ASN A 385 -1.93 16.65 10.34
C ASN A 385 -2.75 15.83 11.34
N LEU A 386 -4.06 15.77 11.12
CA LEU A 386 -5.03 15.02 11.94
C LEU A 386 -5.79 14.04 11.07
N GLY A 387 -5.87 12.81 11.51
CA GLY A 387 -6.79 11.79 11.03
C GLY A 387 -7.53 11.18 12.22
N PHE A 388 -8.86 11.13 12.14
CA PHE A 388 -9.70 10.56 13.17
C PHE A 388 -10.83 9.77 12.50
N ILE A 389 -10.98 8.49 12.84
CA ILE A 389 -12.03 7.61 12.34
C ILE A 389 -12.77 7.03 13.54
N ASN A 390 -14.11 7.00 13.43
CA ASN A 390 -14.96 6.23 14.31
C ASN A 390 -15.99 5.47 13.49
N ALA A 391 -16.29 4.24 13.90
CA ALA A 391 -17.31 3.42 13.28
C ALA A 391 -18.06 2.60 14.33
N LEU A 392 -19.32 2.32 14.03
CA LEU A 392 -20.21 1.48 14.83
C LEU A 392 -20.75 0.37 13.94
N THR A 393 -20.68 -0.88 14.43
CA THR A 393 -21.29 -2.04 13.78
C THR A 393 -22.44 -2.59 14.61
N ALA A 394 -23.44 -3.12 13.94
CA ALA A 394 -24.61 -3.71 14.57
C ALA A 394 -24.28 -5.09 15.20
N ARG A 395 -25.18 -5.57 16.02
CA ARG A 395 -25.26 -6.98 16.39
C ARG A 395 -25.74 -7.78 15.19
N GLU A 396 -25.12 -8.93 14.92
CA GLU A 396 -25.58 -9.83 13.88
C GLU A 396 -26.05 -11.16 14.49
N TYR A 397 -27.03 -11.75 13.80
CA TYR A 397 -27.63 -13.00 14.23
C TYR A 397 -27.65 -14.00 13.07
N ALA A 398 -27.18 -15.22 13.32
CA ALA A 398 -27.45 -16.34 12.45
C ALA A 398 -28.90 -16.81 12.66
N GLU A 399 -29.59 -17.19 11.57
CA GLU A 399 -30.89 -17.83 11.62
C GLU A 399 -30.71 -19.34 11.47
N ILE A 400 -31.32 -20.10 12.39
CA ILE A 400 -31.17 -21.55 12.47
C ILE A 400 -32.55 -22.20 12.30
N ASP A 401 -32.66 -23.17 11.42
CA ASP A 401 -33.85 -24.03 11.31
C ASP A 401 -33.49 -25.44 11.80
N SER A 402 -33.99 -25.82 12.95
CA SER A 402 -33.85 -27.16 13.51
C SER A 402 -35.21 -27.87 13.51
N SER A 403 -35.39 -28.80 12.59
CA SER A 403 -36.63 -29.60 12.49
C SER A 403 -37.89 -28.72 12.30
N GLY A 404 -37.81 -27.64 11.57
CA GLY A 404 -38.92 -26.71 11.30
C GLY A 404 -39.15 -25.66 12.40
N GLN A 405 -38.31 -25.64 13.44
CA GLN A 405 -38.30 -24.55 14.43
C GLN A 405 -37.17 -23.57 14.14
N ARG A 406 -37.49 -22.30 14.09
CA ARG A 406 -36.53 -21.23 13.78
C ARG A 406 -36.10 -20.51 15.04
N PHE A 407 -34.75 -20.33 15.13
CA PHE A 407 -34.05 -19.61 16.20
C PHE A 407 -33.17 -18.53 15.61
N LYS A 408 -32.76 -17.61 16.46
CA LYS A 408 -31.68 -16.65 16.15
C LYS A 408 -30.63 -16.73 17.22
N GLU A 409 -29.38 -16.87 16.80
CA GLU A 409 -28.21 -16.86 17.68
C GLU A 409 -27.31 -15.69 17.35
N GLU A 410 -26.86 -14.94 18.37
CA GLU A 410 -25.98 -13.80 18.18
C GLU A 410 -24.59 -14.29 17.80
N VAL A 411 -24.09 -13.86 16.64
CA VAL A 411 -22.79 -14.26 16.08
C VAL A 411 -21.79 -13.10 15.96
N GLU A 412 -22.22 -11.86 16.18
CA GLU A 412 -21.35 -10.69 16.28
C GLU A 412 -21.96 -9.67 17.24
N PRO A 413 -21.17 -9.12 18.20
CA PRO A 413 -21.66 -8.11 19.15
C PRO A 413 -21.71 -6.73 18.51
N PHE A 414 -22.52 -5.83 19.10
CA PHE A 414 -22.40 -4.40 18.83
C PHE A 414 -20.97 -3.94 19.17
N SER A 415 -20.31 -3.26 18.19
CA SER A 415 -18.91 -2.91 18.34
C SER A 415 -18.64 -1.46 17.94
N TYR A 416 -17.76 -0.82 18.72
CA TYR A 416 -17.20 0.49 18.46
C TYR A 416 -15.74 0.35 18.02
N TYR A 417 -15.38 1.09 16.96
CA TYR A 417 -14.02 1.19 16.44
C TYR A 417 -13.58 2.65 16.41
N GLY A 418 -12.42 2.94 16.96
CA GLY A 418 -11.84 4.27 16.98
C GLY A 418 -10.38 4.28 16.56
N VAL A 419 -9.99 5.25 15.75
CA VAL A 419 -8.60 5.49 15.32
C VAL A 419 -8.30 6.98 15.38
N LEU A 420 -7.21 7.34 16.03
CA LEU A 420 -6.67 8.69 16.06
C LEU A 420 -5.24 8.68 15.56
N ARG A 421 -4.94 9.48 14.56
CA ARG A 421 -3.60 9.69 14.02
C ARG A 421 -3.27 11.18 14.02
N THR A 422 -2.09 11.54 14.52
CA THR A 422 -1.57 12.90 14.37
C THR A 422 -0.12 12.86 13.91
N LEU A 423 0.27 13.85 13.14
CA LEU A 423 1.64 14.02 12.67
C LEU A 423 1.97 15.50 12.61
N LYS A 424 3.06 15.89 13.22
CA LYS A 424 3.63 17.23 13.10
C LYS A 424 4.99 17.19 12.45
N GLU A 425 5.14 18.00 11.43
CA GLU A 425 6.42 18.25 10.78
C GLU A 425 7.03 19.58 11.24
N PHE A 426 8.36 19.57 11.37
CA PHE A 426 9.15 20.71 11.83
C PHE A 426 10.24 21.03 10.82
N ASN A 427 10.71 22.29 10.83
CA ASN A 427 11.86 22.71 10.06
C ASN A 427 11.78 22.32 8.58
N GLU A 428 10.67 22.65 7.92
CA GLU A 428 10.40 22.32 6.52
C GLU A 428 10.46 20.79 6.24
N GLY A 429 9.90 19.99 7.14
CA GLY A 429 9.86 18.55 7.04
C GLY A 429 11.18 17.82 7.31
N LYS A 430 12.20 18.51 7.84
CA LYS A 430 13.44 17.84 8.27
C LYS A 430 13.24 16.94 9.48
N GLN A 431 12.21 17.17 10.23
CA GLN A 431 11.83 16.39 11.40
C GLN A 431 10.32 16.15 11.39
N GLY A 432 9.91 15.03 11.88
CA GLY A 432 8.52 14.69 12.09
C GLY A 432 8.32 13.94 13.39
N LEU A 433 7.20 14.17 14.05
CA LEU A 433 6.76 13.46 15.24
C LEU A 433 5.26 13.23 15.14
N GLY A 434 4.85 12.02 15.30
CA GLY A 434 3.45 11.65 15.28
C GLY A 434 3.09 10.59 16.28
N PHE A 435 1.81 10.34 16.45
CA PHE A 435 1.31 9.21 17.21
C PHE A 435 0.03 8.65 16.59
N ILE A 436 -0.22 7.37 16.83
CA ILE A 436 -1.45 6.67 16.49
C ILE A 436 -2.01 6.02 17.76
N ALA A 437 -3.32 6.12 17.93
CA ALA A 437 -4.05 5.41 18.97
C ALA A 437 -5.25 4.71 18.33
N THR A 438 -5.48 3.46 18.72
CA THR A 438 -6.63 2.68 18.25
C THR A 438 -7.39 2.10 19.42
N SER A 439 -8.69 1.88 19.23
CA SER A 439 -9.56 1.27 20.23
C SER A 439 -10.66 0.44 19.56
N VAL A 440 -10.91 -0.74 20.10
CA VAL A 440 -12.10 -1.55 19.85
C VAL A 440 -12.79 -1.81 21.17
N ILE A 441 -14.10 -1.64 21.22
CA ILE A 441 -14.92 -1.93 22.40
C ILE A 441 -16.14 -2.72 21.92
N ARG A 442 -16.36 -3.91 22.49
CA ARG A 442 -17.47 -4.80 22.16
C ARG A 442 -18.43 -4.92 23.33
N ASP A 443 -19.72 -4.89 23.03
CA ASP A 443 -20.77 -5.17 24.01
C ASP A 443 -21.06 -6.68 24.04
N LEU A 444 -20.22 -7.42 24.77
CA LEU A 444 -20.28 -8.86 24.94
C LEU A 444 -21.26 -9.22 26.07
N SER A 445 -22.55 -9.14 25.78
CA SER A 445 -23.62 -9.62 26.69
C SER A 445 -23.91 -11.09 26.53
N ASN A 446 -23.55 -11.70 25.40
CA ASN A 446 -23.62 -13.12 25.12
C ASN A 446 -22.36 -13.81 25.69
N GLN A 447 -22.56 -14.84 26.54
CA GLN A 447 -21.44 -15.53 27.20
C GLN A 447 -20.60 -16.36 26.23
N ASN A 448 -21.20 -16.95 25.19
CA ASN A 448 -20.48 -17.71 24.18
C ASN A 448 -19.52 -16.79 23.41
N LEU A 449 -20.01 -15.64 22.95
CA LEU A 449 -19.16 -14.65 22.30
C LEU A 449 -18.09 -14.06 23.24
N ALA A 450 -18.39 -13.89 24.53
CA ALA A 450 -17.42 -13.43 25.52
C ALA A 450 -16.28 -14.44 25.73
N GLY A 451 -16.56 -15.73 25.54
CA GLY A 451 -15.56 -16.80 25.64
C GLY A 451 -14.54 -16.84 24.50
N ILE A 452 -14.88 -16.31 23.33
CA ILE A 452 -14.06 -16.39 22.11
C ILE A 452 -13.59 -15.02 21.60
N LEU A 453 -14.25 -13.91 21.95
CA LEU A 453 -13.93 -12.59 21.47
C LEU A 453 -13.31 -11.69 22.56
N ASN A 454 -12.33 -10.91 22.14
CA ASN A 454 -11.77 -9.86 23.01
C ASN A 454 -12.81 -8.77 23.25
N LYS A 455 -12.99 -8.38 24.52
CA LYS A 455 -13.92 -7.34 24.93
C LYS A 455 -13.43 -5.95 24.54
N ASN A 456 -12.16 -5.68 24.85
CA ASN A 456 -11.52 -4.40 24.55
C ASN A 456 -10.14 -4.65 23.93
N ALA A 457 -9.76 -3.81 22.96
CA ALA A 457 -8.42 -3.80 22.42
C ALA A 457 -7.96 -2.36 22.20
N PHE A 458 -6.74 -2.05 22.64
CA PHE A 458 -6.15 -0.72 22.56
C PHE A 458 -4.73 -0.80 22.03
N SER A 459 -4.36 0.16 21.19
CA SER A 459 -2.99 0.36 20.76
C SER A 459 -2.63 1.83 20.91
N LEU A 460 -1.36 2.08 21.28
CA LEU A 460 -0.79 3.41 21.29
C LEU A 460 0.65 3.34 20.80
N ALA A 461 0.99 4.12 19.79
CA ALA A 461 2.33 4.16 19.26
C ALA A 461 2.73 5.56 18.80
N VAL A 462 4.03 5.83 18.85
CA VAL A 462 4.65 7.08 18.39
C VAL A 462 5.58 6.76 17.22
N ASP A 463 5.66 7.68 16.25
CA ASP A 463 6.59 7.61 15.13
C ASP A 463 7.27 8.95 14.88
N GLY A 464 8.37 8.90 14.16
CA GLY A 464 9.05 10.12 13.78
C GLY A 464 10.30 9.90 12.97
N TRP A 465 10.87 11.01 12.51
CA TRP A 465 12.13 11.03 11.78
C TRP A 465 12.90 12.32 12.02
N THR A 466 14.20 12.25 11.74
CA THR A 466 15.07 13.42 11.66
C THR A 466 16.12 13.24 10.58
N PHE A 467 16.31 14.27 9.75
CA PHE A 467 17.45 14.34 8.86
C PHE A 467 18.68 14.83 9.60
N LEU A 468 19.82 14.13 9.38
CA LEU A 468 21.08 14.41 10.06
C LEU A 468 21.87 15.57 9.42
N ASP A 469 21.51 15.93 8.19
CA ASP A 469 22.19 16.97 7.43
C ASP A 469 21.21 17.94 6.75
N LYS A 470 21.73 19.12 6.36
CA LYS A 470 20.92 20.17 5.72
C LYS A 470 20.39 19.76 4.35
N ASN A 471 21.08 18.88 3.66
CA ASN A 471 20.74 18.43 2.31
C ASN A 471 19.73 17.28 2.30
N LYS A 472 19.29 16.81 3.47
CA LYS A 472 18.37 15.65 3.61
C LYS A 472 18.95 14.37 2.98
N THR A 473 20.25 14.15 3.11
CA THR A 473 20.93 12.97 2.57
C THR A 473 20.76 11.76 3.48
N TRP A 474 20.87 11.98 4.79
CA TRP A 474 20.75 10.94 5.80
C TRP A 474 19.53 11.18 6.67
N VAL A 475 18.72 10.15 6.84
CA VAL A 475 17.55 10.17 7.72
C VAL A 475 17.62 9.03 8.72
N ILE A 476 17.27 9.32 9.97
CA ILE A 476 16.93 8.33 10.98
C ILE A 476 15.44 8.45 11.23
N GLY A 477 14.75 7.33 11.24
CA GLY A 477 13.32 7.28 11.52
C GLY A 477 12.92 5.98 12.20
N GLY A 478 11.65 5.90 12.56
CA GLY A 478 11.09 4.70 13.15
C GLY A 478 9.84 4.96 13.97
N TRP A 479 9.43 3.93 14.69
CA TRP A 479 8.28 3.96 15.58
C TRP A 479 8.48 3.05 16.79
N PHE A 480 7.72 3.31 17.84
CA PHE A 480 7.62 2.47 19.03
C PHE A 480 6.20 2.57 19.61
N GLY A 481 5.66 1.44 20.10
CA GLY A 481 4.31 1.44 20.66
C GLY A 481 3.99 0.17 21.43
N GLY A 482 2.80 0.17 22.02
CA GLY A 482 2.25 -0.94 22.77
C GLY A 482 0.82 -1.27 22.41
N THR A 483 0.43 -2.50 22.69
CA THR A 483 -0.91 -3.04 22.54
C THR A 483 -1.38 -3.64 23.86
N ARG A 484 -2.69 -3.56 24.12
CA ARG A 484 -3.37 -4.21 25.22
C ARG A 484 -4.71 -4.74 24.75
N VAL A 485 -4.90 -6.03 24.92
CA VAL A 485 -6.14 -6.75 24.62
C VAL A 485 -6.72 -7.26 25.93
N GLU A 486 -8.02 -7.13 26.12
CA GLU A 486 -8.75 -7.55 27.34
C GLU A 486 -9.95 -8.39 26.96
N GLY A 487 -10.21 -9.45 27.72
CA GLY A 487 -11.33 -10.36 27.49
C GLY A 487 -11.52 -11.30 28.68
N ASP A 488 -12.45 -12.24 28.56
CA ASP A 488 -12.60 -13.33 29.49
C ASP A 488 -11.38 -14.25 29.44
N GLN A 489 -11.17 -15.08 30.49
CA GLN A 489 -10.02 -15.97 30.58
C GLN A 489 -9.91 -16.91 29.36
N SER A 490 -11.03 -17.44 28.88
CA SER A 490 -11.06 -18.33 27.70
C SER A 490 -10.65 -17.61 26.42
N ALA A 491 -11.14 -16.40 26.17
CA ALA A 491 -10.75 -15.60 24.99
C ALA A 491 -9.26 -15.22 25.02
N ILE A 492 -8.72 -14.87 26.19
CA ILE A 492 -7.30 -14.53 26.32
C ILE A 492 -6.42 -15.80 26.24
N LEU A 493 -6.90 -16.95 26.71
CA LEU A 493 -6.22 -18.23 26.53
C LEU A 493 -6.12 -18.58 25.04
N GLU A 494 -7.23 -18.52 24.31
CA GLU A 494 -7.26 -18.75 22.86
C GLU A 494 -6.32 -17.79 22.12
N LEU A 495 -6.30 -16.53 22.50
CA LEU A 495 -5.38 -15.53 21.94
C LEU A 495 -3.92 -15.90 22.19
N GLN A 496 -3.54 -16.33 23.40
CA GLN A 496 -2.18 -16.77 23.72
C GLN A 496 -1.75 -18.00 22.87
N GLU A 497 -2.70 -18.89 22.60
CA GLU A 497 -2.45 -20.12 21.83
C GLU A 497 -2.57 -19.93 20.31
N SER A 498 -3.06 -18.78 19.84
CA SER A 498 -3.22 -18.48 18.42
C SER A 498 -1.91 -18.50 17.64
N SER A 499 -2.00 -18.57 16.32
CA SER A 499 -0.84 -18.56 15.41
C SER A 499 0.05 -17.32 15.55
N LEU A 500 -0.48 -16.23 16.07
CA LEU A 500 0.26 -14.99 16.28
C LEU A 500 1.15 -15.01 17.52
N HIS A 501 0.92 -15.91 18.46
CA HIS A 501 1.60 -15.94 19.76
C HIS A 501 2.23 -17.28 20.10
N TYR A 502 1.50 -18.41 19.97
CA TYR A 502 1.98 -19.75 20.28
C TYR A 502 2.69 -19.87 21.63
N TYR A 503 2.08 -19.39 22.72
CA TYR A 503 2.63 -19.48 24.07
C TYR A 503 2.75 -20.91 24.57
N GLN A 504 1.90 -21.84 24.04
CA GLN A 504 1.87 -23.27 24.38
C GLN A 504 3.08 -24.07 23.88
N ARG A 505 4.04 -23.45 23.17
CA ARG A 505 5.25 -24.14 22.70
C ARG A 505 6.03 -24.77 23.85
N PRO A 506 6.18 -26.11 23.89
CA PRO A 506 6.72 -26.80 25.08
C PRO A 506 8.21 -26.53 25.33
N ASP A 507 8.97 -26.09 24.33
CA ASP A 507 10.40 -25.77 24.43
C ASP A 507 10.68 -24.25 24.41
N ALA A 508 9.66 -23.42 24.52
CA ALA A 508 9.81 -21.97 24.70
C ALA A 508 10.06 -21.66 26.18
N THR A 509 11.21 -21.05 26.49
CA THR A 509 11.60 -20.72 27.87
C THR A 509 11.30 -19.28 28.28
N HIS A 510 10.82 -18.46 27.33
CA HIS A 510 10.60 -17.02 27.49
C HIS A 510 9.13 -16.61 27.44
N VAL A 511 8.24 -17.55 27.17
CA VAL A 511 6.79 -17.39 27.22
C VAL A 511 6.17 -18.59 27.93
N GLU A 512 5.04 -18.38 28.60
CA GLU A 512 4.27 -19.40 29.28
C GLU A 512 2.80 -19.04 29.17
N VAL A 513 1.95 -20.06 28.93
CA VAL A 513 0.49 -19.88 28.93
C VAL A 513 0.01 -19.59 30.33
N ASN A 514 -0.78 -18.53 30.46
CA ASN A 514 -1.46 -18.17 31.71
C ASN A 514 -2.97 -18.27 31.50
N ASP A 515 -3.56 -19.36 31.96
CA ASP A 515 -4.99 -19.66 31.85
C ASP A 515 -5.89 -18.78 32.72
N GLN A 516 -5.31 -18.04 33.66
CA GLN A 516 -6.03 -17.06 34.50
C GLN A 516 -5.94 -15.64 33.96
N ALA A 517 -5.25 -15.42 32.84
CA ALA A 517 -5.09 -14.10 32.28
C ALA A 517 -6.41 -13.56 31.70
N THR A 518 -6.71 -12.31 31.95
CA THR A 518 -7.83 -11.55 31.37
C THR A 518 -7.35 -10.42 30.48
N SER A 519 -6.05 -10.37 30.19
CA SER A 519 -5.45 -9.42 29.24
C SER A 519 -4.12 -9.93 28.71
N LEU A 520 -3.82 -9.55 27.45
CA LEU A 520 -2.52 -9.72 26.82
C LEU A 520 -1.94 -8.34 26.52
N ASN A 521 -0.65 -8.15 26.88
CA ASN A 521 0.04 -6.88 26.66
C ASN A 521 1.32 -7.11 25.87
N GLY A 522 1.61 -6.20 24.95
CA GLY A 522 2.84 -6.26 24.19
C GLY A 522 3.36 -4.91 23.75
N TRP A 523 4.59 -4.91 23.25
CA TRP A 523 5.23 -3.75 22.68
C TRP A 523 5.93 -4.11 21.38
N GLY A 524 6.07 -3.13 20.50
CA GLY A 524 6.80 -3.27 19.25
C GLY A 524 7.47 -1.98 18.84
N GLY A 525 8.45 -2.08 17.98
CA GLY A 525 9.12 -0.92 17.44
C GLY A 525 10.09 -1.27 16.32
N ARG A 526 10.39 -0.29 15.48
CA ARG A 526 11.38 -0.40 14.43
C ARG A 526 12.08 0.92 14.23
N PHE A 527 13.40 0.89 14.12
CA PHE A 527 14.26 2.03 13.83
C PHE A 527 15.10 1.75 12.60
N TYR A 528 15.29 2.77 11.78
CA TYR A 528 16.10 2.67 10.57
C TYR A 528 16.97 3.91 10.38
N ILE A 529 18.09 3.71 9.69
CA ILE A 529 18.92 4.76 9.11
C ILE A 529 18.97 4.55 7.60
N ASN A 530 18.76 5.63 6.86
CA ASN A 530 18.72 5.60 5.41
C ASN A 530 19.59 6.70 4.81
N LYS A 531 20.49 6.32 3.88
CA LYS A 531 21.18 7.27 3.01
C LYS A 531 20.50 7.23 1.65
N GLN A 532 19.83 8.32 1.29
CA GLN A 532 18.87 8.33 0.17
C GLN A 532 19.28 9.24 -1.01
N LYS A 533 20.47 9.85 -0.97
CA LYS A 533 20.99 10.71 -2.04
C LYS A 533 22.36 10.25 -2.53
N GLY A 534 22.64 10.60 -3.80
CA GLY A 534 23.86 10.20 -4.50
C GLY A 534 23.77 8.76 -5.00
N ASN A 535 24.83 8.32 -5.68
CA ASN A 535 24.89 6.99 -6.28
C ASN A 535 24.99 5.85 -5.25
N PHE A 536 25.65 6.10 -4.11
CA PHE A 536 25.75 5.12 -3.03
C PHE A 536 24.56 5.25 -2.08
N LEU A 537 23.85 4.14 -1.89
CA LEU A 537 22.68 4.01 -1.03
C LEU A 537 22.99 3.11 0.16
N LEU A 538 22.34 3.36 1.29
CA LEU A 538 22.39 2.52 2.48
C LEU A 538 21.05 2.50 3.16
N ASN A 539 20.61 1.34 3.60
CA ASN A 539 19.48 1.17 4.51
C ASN A 539 19.86 0.14 5.59
N ALA A 540 19.79 0.54 6.84
CA ALA A 540 19.96 -0.37 7.97
C ALA A 540 18.77 -0.22 8.91
N ALA A 541 18.27 -1.33 9.44
CA ALA A 541 17.14 -1.30 10.37
C ALA A 541 17.26 -2.36 11.45
N LEU A 542 16.64 -2.04 12.59
CA LEU A 542 16.43 -2.93 13.73
C LEU A 542 15.01 -2.80 14.20
N GLY A 543 14.31 -3.93 14.37
CA GLY A 543 12.95 -3.97 14.86
C GLY A 543 12.71 -5.12 15.82
N ALA A 544 11.73 -4.98 16.71
CA ALA A 544 11.28 -6.03 17.59
C ALA A 544 9.77 -5.95 17.82
N LEU A 545 9.13 -7.12 17.92
CA LEU A 545 7.75 -7.31 18.37
C LEU A 545 7.79 -8.30 19.53
N SER A 546 7.43 -7.83 20.73
CA SER A 546 7.38 -8.70 21.92
C SER A 546 6.34 -9.82 21.74
N PRO A 547 6.45 -10.95 22.45
CA PRO A 547 5.54 -12.07 22.28
C PRO A 547 4.05 -11.72 22.38
N GLY A 548 3.67 -10.81 23.27
CA GLY A 548 2.28 -10.40 23.47
C GLY A 548 1.82 -9.21 22.63
N PHE A 549 2.59 -8.75 21.65
CA PHE A 549 2.17 -7.66 20.77
C PHE A 549 1.07 -8.10 19.82
N ASP A 550 -0.10 -7.47 19.89
CA ASP A 550 -1.27 -7.79 19.07
C ASP A 550 -2.08 -6.53 18.70
N PRO A 551 -2.05 -6.10 17.44
CA PRO A 551 -2.89 -5.02 16.94
C PRO A 551 -4.16 -5.51 16.23
N ASN A 552 -4.45 -6.83 16.12
CA ASN A 552 -5.34 -7.43 15.12
C ASN A 552 -6.82 -7.18 15.29
N ASP A 553 -7.28 -6.72 16.45
CA ASP A 553 -8.71 -6.37 16.62
C ASP A 553 -9.16 -5.26 15.66
N ILE A 554 -8.28 -4.31 15.34
CA ILE A 554 -8.53 -3.23 14.35
C ILE A 554 -7.36 -3.07 13.37
N GLY A 555 -6.21 -3.65 13.66
CA GLY A 555 -5.02 -3.65 12.83
C GLY A 555 -4.84 -4.96 12.07
N PHE A 556 -3.62 -5.15 11.54
CA PHE A 556 -3.22 -6.37 10.86
C PHE A 556 -1.75 -6.69 11.11
N GLN A 557 -1.47 -7.93 11.45
CA GLN A 557 -0.11 -8.44 11.61
C GLN A 557 0.14 -9.62 10.67
N PHE A 558 1.22 -9.52 9.90
CA PHE A 558 1.59 -10.47 8.84
C PHE A 558 2.35 -11.69 9.32
N GLY A 559 2.17 -12.13 10.55
CA GLY A 559 2.81 -13.31 11.11
C GLY A 559 3.05 -13.16 12.60
N MET A 560 3.66 -14.17 13.17
CA MET A 560 3.87 -14.28 14.61
C MET A 560 4.63 -13.07 15.18
N SER A 561 4.19 -12.59 16.34
CA SER A 561 4.96 -11.76 17.28
C SER A 561 6.20 -12.55 17.76
N ASP A 562 6.87 -12.15 18.82
CA ASP A 562 8.07 -12.85 19.26
C ASP A 562 9.20 -12.80 18.22
N LYS A 563 9.52 -11.59 17.77
CA LYS A 563 10.47 -11.37 16.67
C LYS A 563 11.42 -10.22 16.96
N ILE A 564 12.70 -10.44 16.74
CA ILE A 564 13.75 -9.42 16.67
C ILE A 564 14.37 -9.51 15.29
N ASN A 565 14.38 -8.42 14.53
CA ASN A 565 14.87 -8.40 13.14
C ASN A 565 15.87 -7.29 12.91
N ALA A 566 16.92 -7.59 12.16
CA ALA A 566 17.90 -6.61 11.71
C ALA A 566 18.33 -6.86 10.28
N HIS A 567 18.68 -5.78 9.56
CA HIS A 567 19.35 -5.87 8.26
C HIS A 567 20.30 -4.70 8.04
N LEU A 568 21.26 -4.91 7.15
CA LEU A 568 22.15 -3.89 6.62
C LEU A 568 22.27 -4.06 5.11
N LEU A 569 21.68 -3.15 4.36
CA LEU A 569 21.69 -3.17 2.92
C LEU A 569 22.47 -1.98 2.39
N THR A 570 23.29 -2.23 1.38
CA THR A 570 24.05 -1.21 0.66
C THR A 570 23.82 -1.35 -0.83
N GLY A 571 23.94 -0.26 -1.56
CA GLY A 571 23.73 -0.31 -2.99
C GLY A 571 24.39 0.81 -3.75
N TYR A 572 24.42 0.63 -5.06
CA TYR A 572 24.90 1.62 -6.00
C TYR A 572 23.87 1.82 -7.10
N TYR A 573 23.49 3.07 -7.33
CA TYR A 573 22.56 3.48 -8.36
C TYR A 573 23.26 4.28 -9.44
N GLN A 574 23.12 3.87 -10.70
CA GLN A 574 23.59 4.56 -11.88
C GLN A 574 22.40 5.10 -12.67
N PRO A 575 22.05 6.39 -12.53
CA PRO A 575 20.90 6.99 -13.20
C PRO A 575 21.15 7.41 -14.65
N GLN A 576 22.42 7.64 -15.02
CA GLN A 576 22.78 8.18 -16.33
C GLN A 576 22.98 7.05 -17.37
N PRO A 577 22.56 7.26 -18.65
CA PRO A 577 22.75 6.28 -19.70
C PRO A 577 24.23 5.95 -19.94
N GLY A 578 24.53 4.66 -19.99
CA GLY A 578 25.83 4.10 -20.35
C GLY A 578 25.82 3.49 -21.76
N LYS A 579 26.76 2.56 -22.01
CA LYS A 579 26.86 1.88 -23.31
C LYS A 579 25.83 0.76 -23.54
N VAL A 580 25.26 0.20 -22.45
CA VAL A 580 24.33 -0.94 -22.49
C VAL A 580 23.02 -0.59 -21.78
N PHE A 581 23.14 0.00 -20.61
CA PHE A 581 22.01 0.33 -19.76
C PHE A 581 21.72 1.82 -19.79
N ARG A 582 20.43 2.18 -19.72
CA ARG A 582 19.96 3.53 -19.46
C ARG A 582 20.16 3.94 -17.99
N ASN A 583 19.81 3.04 -17.13
CA ASN A 583 20.02 3.13 -15.68
C ASN A 583 20.10 1.70 -15.10
N TRP A 584 20.70 1.59 -13.92
CA TRP A 584 20.70 0.34 -13.17
C TRP A 584 20.98 0.60 -11.69
N ILE A 585 20.52 -0.31 -10.87
CA ILE A 585 20.79 -0.36 -9.43
C ILE A 585 21.23 -1.77 -9.05
N ILE A 586 22.19 -1.85 -8.17
CA ILE A 586 22.56 -3.06 -7.42
C ILE A 586 22.43 -2.75 -5.95
N PHE A 587 21.73 -3.60 -5.21
CA PHE A 587 21.41 -3.36 -3.83
C PHE A 587 21.34 -4.69 -3.08
N GLY A 588 21.98 -4.80 -1.90
CA GLY A 588 21.94 -6.04 -1.17
C GLY A 588 22.73 -6.00 0.13
N GLY A 589 22.65 -7.10 0.86
CA GLY A 589 23.35 -7.27 2.14
C GLY A 589 22.72 -8.31 3.05
N PRO A 590 23.26 -8.48 4.25
CA PRO A 590 22.80 -9.46 5.22
C PRO A 590 21.52 -9.01 5.95
N PHE A 591 20.73 -9.99 6.35
CA PHE A 591 19.58 -9.83 7.23
C PHE A 591 19.49 -11.00 8.22
N ARG A 592 18.89 -10.76 9.39
CA ARG A 592 18.74 -11.77 10.42
C ARG A 592 17.57 -11.50 11.34
N SER A 593 16.89 -12.59 11.76
CA SER A 593 15.82 -12.54 12.75
C SER A 593 16.05 -13.58 13.85
N TYR A 594 15.63 -13.22 15.06
CA TYR A 594 15.58 -14.09 16.23
C TYR A 594 14.18 -14.02 16.85
N ASP A 595 13.79 -15.07 17.61
CA ASP A 595 12.77 -14.94 18.62
C ASP A 595 13.36 -14.40 19.94
N PHE A 596 12.54 -14.08 20.92
CA PHE A 596 13.00 -13.60 22.23
C PHE A 596 13.66 -14.71 23.07
N GLY A 597 13.50 -15.98 22.70
CA GLY A 597 14.24 -17.12 23.25
C GLY A 597 15.66 -17.26 22.68
N GLY A 598 16.08 -16.38 21.76
CA GLY A 598 17.41 -16.38 21.15
C GLY A 598 17.58 -17.38 20.00
N ASN A 599 16.51 -18.01 19.54
CA ASN A 599 16.56 -18.91 18.38
C ASN A 599 16.60 -18.08 17.09
N LYS A 600 17.53 -18.45 16.19
CA LYS A 600 17.66 -17.79 14.89
C LYS A 600 16.57 -18.29 13.95
N THR A 601 15.52 -17.46 13.74
CA THR A 601 14.33 -17.82 12.98
C THR A 601 14.43 -17.51 11.50
N TRP A 602 15.28 -16.55 11.11
CA TRP A 602 15.59 -16.25 9.72
C TRP A 602 17.00 -15.69 9.59
N ASP A 603 17.69 -16.02 8.51
CA ASP A 603 19.05 -15.55 8.24
C ASP A 603 19.26 -15.54 6.73
N GLY A 604 20.09 -14.63 6.23
CA GLY A 604 20.42 -14.68 4.81
C GLY A 604 21.23 -13.52 4.29
N LEU A 605 21.54 -13.66 3.01
CA LEU A 605 22.17 -12.64 2.17
C LEU A 605 21.27 -12.40 0.96
N LEU A 606 20.94 -11.14 0.72
CA LEU A 606 20.10 -10.69 -0.40
C LEU A 606 20.92 -9.89 -1.41
N LEU A 607 20.66 -10.08 -2.68
CA LEU A 607 21.15 -9.26 -3.79
C LEU A 607 20.01 -8.96 -4.76
N ILE A 608 19.80 -7.69 -5.07
CA ILE A 608 18.82 -7.21 -6.05
C ILE A 608 19.60 -6.45 -7.13
N ILE A 609 19.28 -6.71 -8.38
CA ILE A 609 19.81 -5.98 -9.53
C ILE A 609 18.63 -5.65 -10.44
N GLU A 610 18.46 -4.37 -10.73
CA GLU A 610 17.40 -3.88 -11.62
C GLU A 610 17.98 -2.88 -12.60
N GLY A 611 17.33 -2.75 -13.76
CA GLY A 611 17.77 -1.76 -14.72
C GLY A 611 16.95 -1.75 -16.00
N GLN A 612 17.31 -0.81 -16.87
CA GLN A 612 16.72 -0.65 -18.16
C GLN A 612 17.81 -0.61 -19.25
N PHE A 613 17.65 -1.41 -20.30
CA PHE A 613 18.53 -1.39 -21.46
C PHE A 613 18.27 -0.15 -22.34
N LEU A 614 19.21 0.16 -23.23
CA LEU A 614 19.09 1.30 -24.17
C LEU A 614 17.86 1.17 -25.09
N ASN A 615 17.38 -0.03 -25.38
CA ASN A 615 16.16 -0.29 -26.16
C ASN A 615 14.87 -0.22 -25.33
N TYR A 616 14.95 0.28 -24.09
CA TYR A 616 13.84 0.40 -23.11
C TYR A 616 13.29 -0.92 -22.58
N TRP A 617 13.94 -2.03 -22.80
CA TRP A 617 13.60 -3.26 -22.09
C TRP A 617 14.04 -3.14 -20.62
N GLY A 618 13.13 -3.48 -19.72
CA GLY A 618 13.40 -3.53 -18.27
C GLY A 618 13.76 -4.93 -17.82
N PHE A 619 14.67 -5.06 -16.87
CA PHE A 619 14.97 -6.31 -16.20
C PHE A 619 15.07 -6.10 -14.70
N SER A 620 14.72 -7.13 -13.94
CA SER A 620 14.92 -7.22 -12.49
C SER A 620 15.37 -8.64 -12.14
N THR A 621 16.26 -8.76 -11.17
CA THR A 621 16.62 -10.04 -10.58
C THR A 621 16.89 -9.89 -9.11
N MET A 622 16.49 -10.88 -8.34
CA MET A 622 16.80 -11.01 -6.92
C MET A 622 17.40 -12.39 -6.69
N PHE A 623 18.45 -12.44 -5.92
CA PHE A 623 19.02 -13.66 -5.39
C PHE A 623 19.06 -13.56 -3.87
N ALA A 624 18.60 -14.60 -3.17
CA ALA A 624 18.75 -14.73 -1.73
C ALA A 624 19.30 -16.11 -1.38
N TYR A 625 20.26 -16.15 -0.47
CA TYR A 625 20.75 -17.37 0.18
C TYR A 625 20.32 -17.36 1.63
N ASN A 626 19.63 -18.41 2.07
CA ASN A 626 19.14 -18.59 3.42
C ASN A 626 19.85 -19.80 4.07
N PRO A 627 20.77 -19.60 5.02
CA PRO A 627 21.35 -20.66 5.84
C PRO A 627 20.29 -21.41 6.64
N LYS A 628 20.63 -22.56 7.21
CA LYS A 628 19.74 -23.29 8.12
C LYS A 628 19.33 -22.43 9.32
N THR A 629 18.06 -22.51 9.69
CA THR A 629 17.43 -21.75 10.78
C THR A 629 16.47 -22.64 11.57
N ILE A 630 15.88 -22.07 12.62
CA ILE A 630 14.87 -22.74 13.43
C ILE A 630 13.50 -22.08 13.13
N SER A 631 12.47 -22.88 12.91
CA SER A 631 11.10 -22.39 12.84
C SER A 631 10.41 -22.56 14.20
N ASN A 632 9.76 -21.50 14.64
CA ASN A 632 8.88 -21.47 15.81
C ASN A 632 7.38 -21.46 15.43
N THR A 633 7.08 -21.72 14.15
CA THR A 633 5.70 -21.75 13.62
C THR A 633 5.37 -23.04 12.85
N LEU A 634 6.37 -23.80 12.41
CA LEU A 634 6.15 -24.99 11.56
C LEU A 634 5.28 -26.06 12.21
N THR A 635 5.42 -26.24 13.51
CA THR A 635 4.69 -27.23 14.35
C THR A 635 3.37 -26.68 14.90
N ARG A 636 2.96 -25.47 14.52
CA ARG A 636 1.72 -24.80 14.94
C ARG A 636 1.48 -24.86 16.46
N GLY A 637 2.42 -24.29 17.23
CA GLY A 637 2.37 -24.27 18.69
C GLY A 637 3.04 -25.47 19.38
N GLY A 638 3.66 -26.36 18.60
CA GLY A 638 4.54 -27.41 19.10
C GLY A 638 6.01 -26.97 19.22
N PRO A 639 6.94 -27.92 19.37
CA PRO A 639 8.35 -27.63 19.57
C PRO A 639 9.01 -26.98 18.33
N LEU A 640 10.17 -26.41 18.53
CA LEU A 640 10.98 -25.79 17.48
C LEU A 640 11.44 -26.84 16.45
N ALA A 641 11.34 -26.52 15.17
CA ALA A 641 11.74 -27.39 14.07
C ALA A 641 12.88 -26.78 13.24
N LEU A 642 13.78 -27.61 12.73
CA LEU A 642 14.87 -27.17 11.86
C LEU A 642 14.34 -26.88 10.46
N ILE A 643 14.73 -25.72 9.92
CA ILE A 643 14.54 -25.37 8.51
C ILE A 643 15.90 -25.47 7.81
N PRO A 644 16.06 -26.36 6.84
CA PRO A 644 17.30 -26.49 6.08
C PRO A 644 17.62 -25.25 5.25
N SER A 645 18.89 -25.15 4.84
CA SER A 645 19.35 -24.07 3.97
C SER A 645 18.69 -24.11 2.60
N GLY A 646 18.57 -22.94 1.98
CA GLY A 646 17.99 -22.82 0.65
C GLY A 646 18.42 -21.54 -0.05
N TYR A 647 17.95 -21.40 -1.28
CA TYR A 647 18.15 -20.19 -2.07
C TYR A 647 16.88 -19.82 -2.83
N GLU A 648 16.79 -18.55 -3.16
CA GLU A 648 15.69 -17.99 -3.94
C GLU A 648 16.24 -17.16 -5.10
N ILE A 649 15.65 -17.30 -6.28
CA ILE A 649 15.96 -16.50 -7.46
C ILE A 649 14.65 -15.99 -8.04
N ASN A 650 14.54 -14.68 -8.18
CA ASN A 650 13.45 -14.03 -8.92
C ASN A 650 14.04 -13.38 -10.16
N PHE A 651 13.34 -13.48 -11.28
CA PHE A 651 13.71 -12.87 -12.54
C PHE A 651 12.51 -12.20 -13.20
N GLY A 652 12.70 -10.99 -13.68
CA GLY A 652 11.70 -10.23 -14.44
C GLY A 652 12.31 -9.64 -15.70
N LEU A 653 11.55 -9.66 -16.80
CA LEU A 653 11.90 -9.03 -18.06
C LEU A 653 10.65 -8.38 -18.64
N SER A 654 10.76 -7.15 -19.14
CA SER A 654 9.66 -6.45 -19.80
C SER A 654 10.16 -5.77 -21.08
N THR A 655 9.35 -5.82 -22.14
CA THR A 655 9.64 -5.13 -23.39
C THR A 655 9.28 -3.65 -23.31
N ASP A 656 9.60 -2.88 -24.36
CA ASP A 656 9.31 -1.44 -24.43
C ASP A 656 7.80 -1.15 -24.35
N SER A 657 7.38 -0.44 -23.30
CA SER A 657 5.96 -0.11 -23.03
C SER A 657 5.31 0.80 -24.07
N ARG A 658 6.09 1.48 -24.94
CA ARG A 658 5.57 2.34 -26.03
C ARG A 658 4.91 1.53 -27.14
N LYS A 659 5.30 0.25 -27.29
CA LYS A 659 4.83 -0.60 -28.39
C LYS A 659 3.36 -1.01 -28.20
N PRO A 660 2.63 -1.24 -29.29
CA PRO A 660 1.27 -1.74 -29.21
C PRO A 660 1.16 -3.09 -28.49
N ILE A 661 2.20 -3.91 -28.59
CA ILE A 661 2.33 -5.18 -27.87
C ILE A 661 3.45 -5.04 -26.86
N VAL A 662 3.12 -5.26 -25.59
CA VAL A 662 4.07 -5.30 -24.48
C VAL A 662 4.02 -6.68 -23.86
N ILE A 663 5.17 -7.31 -23.74
CA ILE A 663 5.34 -8.62 -23.12
C ILE A 663 6.16 -8.44 -21.86
N SER A 664 5.68 -9.00 -20.75
CA SER A 664 6.43 -9.10 -19.49
C SER A 664 6.48 -10.56 -19.07
N ALA A 665 7.64 -11.03 -18.68
CA ALA A 665 7.85 -12.39 -18.16
C ALA A 665 8.45 -12.30 -16.77
N HIS A 666 7.93 -13.11 -15.84
CA HIS A 666 8.44 -13.23 -14.48
C HIS A 666 8.63 -14.70 -14.15
N GLY A 667 9.70 -14.99 -13.42
CA GLY A 667 9.97 -16.31 -12.90
C GLY A 667 10.47 -16.22 -11.46
N ASN A 668 10.03 -17.16 -10.65
CA ASN A 668 10.53 -17.35 -9.29
C ASN A 668 10.96 -18.81 -9.13
N HIS A 669 12.08 -19.03 -8.51
CA HIS A 669 12.53 -20.34 -8.08
C HIS A 669 13.04 -20.27 -6.64
N TYR A 670 12.49 -21.11 -5.80
CA TYR A 670 12.93 -21.34 -4.44
C TYR A 670 13.30 -22.80 -4.28
N SER A 671 14.40 -23.10 -3.60
CA SER A 671 14.83 -24.48 -3.32
C SER A 671 15.51 -24.58 -1.96
N ARG A 672 15.27 -25.69 -1.27
CA ARG A 672 16.00 -26.13 -0.07
C ARG A 672 16.80 -27.39 -0.35
N THR A 673 17.76 -27.69 0.51
CA THR A 673 18.63 -28.87 0.38
C THR A 673 17.93 -30.21 0.63
N ILE A 674 16.63 -30.22 0.94
CA ILE A 674 15.79 -31.35 1.27
C ILE A 674 14.76 -31.69 0.20
N ASP A 675 15.04 -31.42 -1.05
CA ASP A 675 14.13 -31.61 -2.18
C ASP A 675 12.79 -30.83 -2.06
N ASP A 676 12.80 -29.75 -1.24
CA ASP A 676 11.75 -28.74 -1.26
C ASP A 676 12.04 -27.73 -2.34
N TYR A 677 11.07 -27.47 -3.21
CA TYR A 677 11.22 -26.43 -4.23
C TYR A 677 9.88 -25.81 -4.61
N SER A 678 9.94 -24.61 -5.11
CA SER A 678 8.84 -24.00 -5.85
C SER A 678 9.36 -23.38 -7.14
N TRP A 679 8.57 -23.51 -8.18
CA TRP A 679 8.73 -22.80 -9.43
C TRP A 679 7.46 -22.04 -9.72
N SER A 680 7.56 -20.79 -10.08
CA SER A 680 6.46 -20.07 -10.70
C SER A 680 6.94 -19.31 -11.91
N SER A 681 6.15 -19.31 -12.96
CA SER A 681 6.41 -18.52 -14.15
C SER A 681 5.12 -17.87 -14.62
N SER A 682 5.21 -16.63 -15.03
CA SER A 682 4.10 -15.91 -15.62
C SER A 682 4.56 -15.13 -16.85
N VAL A 683 3.69 -15.06 -17.85
CA VAL A 683 3.89 -14.22 -19.03
C VAL A 683 2.66 -13.33 -19.16
N SER A 684 2.86 -12.04 -19.22
CA SER A 684 1.78 -11.07 -19.44
C SER A 684 1.93 -10.45 -20.82
N LEU A 685 0.92 -10.61 -21.64
CA LEU A 685 0.76 -9.93 -22.91
C LEU A 685 -0.22 -8.78 -22.74
N ARG A 686 0.21 -7.56 -23.00
CA ARG A 686 -0.68 -6.41 -23.11
C ARG A 686 -0.72 -5.94 -24.54
N TRP A 687 -1.90 -6.03 -25.16
CA TRP A 687 -2.14 -5.60 -26.54
C TRP A 687 -3.02 -4.35 -26.55
N LYS A 688 -2.56 -3.34 -27.27
CA LYS A 688 -3.19 -2.02 -27.41
C LYS A 688 -3.50 -1.78 -28.91
N PRO A 689 -4.56 -2.41 -29.48
CA PRO A 689 -4.85 -2.37 -30.91
C PRO A 689 -5.33 -0.98 -31.39
N GLY A 690 -5.88 -0.18 -30.51
CA GLY A 690 -6.38 1.17 -30.79
C GLY A 690 -6.08 2.14 -29.66
N THR A 691 -6.53 3.37 -29.83
CA THR A 691 -6.30 4.45 -28.83
C THR A 691 -7.20 4.35 -27.60
N ASN A 692 -8.28 3.57 -27.68
CA ASN A 692 -9.32 3.49 -26.65
C ASN A 692 -9.59 2.07 -26.14
N ILE A 693 -8.77 1.10 -26.55
CA ILE A 693 -8.92 -0.30 -26.14
C ILE A 693 -7.59 -0.88 -25.70
N SER A 694 -7.58 -1.64 -24.61
CA SER A 694 -6.46 -2.46 -24.18
C SER A 694 -6.95 -3.83 -23.73
N PHE A 695 -6.23 -4.86 -24.16
CA PHE A 695 -6.44 -6.23 -23.75
C PHE A 695 -5.19 -6.75 -23.03
N SER A 696 -5.38 -7.42 -21.89
CA SER A 696 -4.30 -8.08 -21.16
C SER A 696 -4.62 -9.55 -20.97
N PHE A 697 -3.64 -10.40 -21.25
CA PHE A 697 -3.69 -11.84 -21.01
C PHE A 697 -2.44 -12.26 -20.23
N GLY A 698 -2.60 -12.76 -19.03
CA GLY A 698 -1.51 -13.05 -18.09
C GLY A 698 -1.58 -14.47 -17.52
N PRO A 699 -1.24 -15.53 -18.27
CA PRO A 699 -1.14 -16.87 -17.72
C PRO A 699 0.02 -16.98 -16.73
N SER A 700 -0.22 -17.74 -15.66
CA SER A 700 0.75 -18.08 -14.63
C SER A 700 0.67 -19.58 -14.32
N TYR A 701 1.81 -20.23 -14.25
CA TYR A 701 1.92 -21.61 -13.83
C TYR A 701 2.89 -21.75 -12.68
N SER A 702 2.49 -22.49 -11.64
CA SER A 702 3.34 -22.76 -10.50
C SER A 702 3.32 -24.24 -10.10
N ILE A 703 4.48 -24.68 -9.63
CA ILE A 703 4.68 -26.00 -9.01
C ILE A 703 5.31 -25.75 -7.65
N ARG A 704 4.82 -26.45 -6.64
CA ARG A 704 5.40 -26.46 -5.30
C ARG A 704 5.51 -27.89 -4.81
N LYS A 705 6.69 -28.27 -4.33
CA LYS A 705 6.94 -29.45 -3.53
C LYS A 705 7.41 -29.01 -2.15
N SER A 706 6.78 -29.54 -1.11
CA SER A 706 7.20 -29.35 0.27
C SER A 706 7.27 -30.71 0.95
N SER A 707 8.42 -31.08 1.47
CA SER A 707 8.64 -32.33 2.18
C SER A 707 8.18 -32.26 3.64
N ILE A 708 7.77 -31.10 4.12
CA ILE A 708 7.36 -30.85 5.51
C ILE A 708 6.11 -29.97 5.57
N GLN A 709 5.09 -30.30 4.76
CA GLN A 709 3.80 -29.62 4.87
C GLN A 709 3.08 -30.15 6.12
N TRP A 710 2.65 -29.21 6.98
CA TRP A 710 1.84 -29.53 8.15
C TRP A 710 0.54 -30.21 7.78
N VAL A 711 0.15 -31.25 8.57
CA VAL A 711 -1.11 -31.96 8.45
C VAL A 711 -1.94 -31.82 9.72
N THR A 712 -1.45 -32.38 10.84
CA THR A 712 -2.16 -32.37 12.13
C THR A 712 -1.23 -32.67 13.29
N ARG A 713 -1.77 -32.63 14.50
CA ARG A 713 -1.13 -33.13 15.73
C ARG A 713 -2.04 -34.15 16.43
N VAL A 714 -1.43 -35.10 17.11
CA VAL A 714 -2.13 -36.14 17.88
C VAL A 714 -1.39 -36.34 19.19
N ASP A 715 -2.10 -36.26 20.30
CA ASP A 715 -1.52 -36.51 21.62
C ASP A 715 -1.13 -37.98 21.78
N ASP A 716 0.11 -38.25 22.15
CA ASP A 716 0.66 -39.57 22.40
C ASP A 716 1.75 -39.50 23.48
N PRO A 717 1.44 -39.91 24.72
CA PRO A 717 2.38 -39.87 25.84
C PRO A 717 3.68 -40.66 25.63
N LEU A 718 3.73 -41.57 24.64
CA LEU A 718 4.94 -42.32 24.31
C LEU A 718 5.98 -41.48 23.55
N MET A 719 5.57 -40.37 22.97
CA MET A 719 6.42 -39.45 22.20
C MET A 719 7.16 -38.48 23.13
N THR A 720 8.07 -39.00 23.95
CA THR A 720 8.79 -38.19 24.97
C THR A 720 9.66 -37.12 24.40
N ASP A 721 10.29 -37.35 23.24
CA ASP A 721 11.17 -36.38 22.58
C ASP A 721 10.43 -35.17 22.01
N THR A 722 9.13 -35.34 21.71
CA THR A 722 8.24 -34.29 21.20
C THR A 722 7.14 -33.93 22.22
N PHE A 723 7.45 -34.08 23.52
CA PHE A 723 6.64 -33.61 24.64
C PHE A 723 5.22 -34.24 24.70
N GLY A 724 5.09 -35.51 24.35
CA GLY A 724 3.81 -36.24 24.43
C GLY A 724 2.86 -36.00 23.28
N THR A 725 3.37 -35.51 22.14
CA THR A 725 2.53 -35.19 20.96
C THR A 725 3.22 -35.60 19.67
N ARG A 726 2.50 -36.25 18.77
CA ARG A 726 2.92 -36.50 17.38
C ARG A 726 2.59 -35.30 16.52
N TYR A 727 3.58 -34.72 15.87
CA TYR A 727 3.42 -33.64 14.89
C TYR A 727 3.54 -34.23 13.49
N ILE A 728 2.41 -34.35 12.80
CA ILE A 728 2.30 -35.05 11.53
C ILE A 728 2.52 -34.08 10.38
N PHE A 729 3.41 -34.45 9.48
CA PHE A 729 3.70 -33.77 8.23
C PHE A 729 3.52 -34.73 7.05
N ALA A 730 3.49 -34.18 5.85
CA ALA A 730 3.49 -34.98 4.63
C ALA A 730 4.30 -34.29 3.53
N ASP A 731 4.72 -35.08 2.56
CA ASP A 731 5.14 -34.54 1.28
C ASP A 731 3.90 -33.98 0.57
N TYR A 732 3.95 -32.71 0.22
CA TYR A 732 2.88 -32.02 -0.49
C TYR A 732 3.37 -31.59 -1.86
N PHE A 733 2.63 -31.96 -2.89
CA PHE A 733 2.91 -31.56 -4.25
C PHE A 733 1.71 -30.81 -4.83
N GLN A 734 1.93 -29.56 -5.28
CA GLN A 734 0.89 -28.71 -5.83
C GLN A 734 1.26 -28.25 -7.24
N ARG A 735 0.27 -28.26 -8.13
CA ARG A 735 0.31 -27.57 -9.41
C ARG A 735 -0.84 -26.59 -9.50
N MET A 736 -0.55 -25.40 -9.99
CA MET A 736 -1.55 -24.37 -10.15
C MET A 736 -1.38 -23.68 -11.49
N LEU A 737 -2.46 -23.56 -12.22
CA LEU A 737 -2.58 -22.79 -13.45
C LEU A 737 -3.62 -21.70 -13.23
N SER A 738 -3.23 -20.46 -13.45
CA SER A 738 -4.14 -19.32 -13.37
C SER A 738 -3.91 -18.35 -14.53
N SER A 739 -4.87 -17.47 -14.76
CA SER A 739 -4.68 -16.39 -15.72
C SER A 739 -5.44 -15.15 -15.26
N ASN A 740 -4.87 -13.99 -15.53
CA ASN A 740 -5.57 -12.71 -15.42
C ASN A 740 -5.88 -12.22 -16.84
N ILE A 741 -7.17 -12.10 -17.16
CA ILE A 741 -7.65 -11.61 -18.44
C ILE A 741 -8.41 -10.32 -18.19
N ARG A 742 -8.00 -9.22 -18.84
CA ARG A 742 -8.67 -7.92 -18.72
C ARG A 742 -8.90 -7.32 -20.11
N LEU A 743 -10.07 -6.78 -20.29
CA LEU A 743 -10.42 -5.91 -21.42
C LEU A 743 -10.86 -4.58 -20.86
N ASN A 744 -10.21 -3.49 -21.26
CA ASN A 744 -10.67 -2.13 -21.02
C ASN A 744 -10.98 -1.48 -22.36
N TRP A 745 -12.22 -1.12 -22.58
CA TRP A 745 -12.70 -0.44 -23.77
C TRP A 745 -13.42 0.84 -23.38
N THR A 746 -12.78 1.97 -23.61
CA THR A 746 -13.29 3.30 -23.25
C THR A 746 -13.91 3.94 -24.50
N PHE A 747 -15.22 4.13 -24.50
CA PHE A 747 -15.96 4.73 -25.63
C PHE A 747 -15.84 6.26 -25.61
N ASN A 748 -15.90 6.85 -24.42
CA ASN A 748 -15.66 8.26 -24.13
C ASN A 748 -15.28 8.41 -22.65
N PRO A 749 -14.86 9.61 -22.15
CA PRO A 749 -14.44 9.77 -20.75
C PRO A 749 -15.47 9.37 -19.68
N LYS A 750 -16.76 9.25 -20.07
CA LYS A 750 -17.88 8.92 -19.16
C LYS A 750 -18.44 7.51 -19.34
N LEU A 751 -18.03 6.79 -20.40
CA LEU A 751 -18.55 5.45 -20.71
C LEU A 751 -17.42 4.50 -21.06
N SER A 752 -17.30 3.40 -20.33
CA SER A 752 -16.35 2.33 -20.58
C SER A 752 -16.97 0.95 -20.33
N LEU A 753 -16.43 -0.05 -21.03
CA LEU A 753 -16.67 -1.46 -20.75
C LEU A 753 -15.40 -2.07 -20.18
N GLN A 754 -15.52 -2.70 -19.02
CA GLN A 754 -14.44 -3.45 -18.39
C GLN A 754 -14.84 -4.89 -18.20
N LEU A 755 -13.98 -5.79 -18.62
CA LEU A 755 -14.08 -7.22 -18.36
C LEU A 755 -12.90 -7.66 -17.53
N TYR A 756 -13.16 -8.41 -16.48
CA TYR A 756 -12.14 -9.11 -15.69
C TYR A 756 -12.52 -10.58 -15.55
N LEU A 757 -11.57 -11.46 -15.85
CA LEU A 757 -11.73 -12.90 -15.73
C LEU A 757 -10.46 -13.50 -15.12
N GLN A 758 -10.61 -14.31 -14.08
CA GLN A 758 -9.51 -14.98 -13.38
C GLN A 758 -9.77 -16.48 -13.25
N PRO A 759 -9.56 -17.29 -14.31
CA PRO A 759 -9.60 -18.74 -14.18
C PRO A 759 -8.45 -19.23 -13.30
N LEU A 760 -8.76 -20.18 -12.39
CA LEU A 760 -7.82 -20.83 -11.50
C LEU A 760 -8.09 -22.32 -11.48
N LEU A 761 -7.05 -23.12 -11.75
CA LEU A 761 -7.04 -24.57 -11.61
C LEU A 761 -5.89 -24.94 -10.67
N ALA A 762 -6.20 -25.64 -9.60
CA ALA A 762 -5.21 -26.10 -8.64
C ALA A 762 -5.44 -27.55 -8.27
N VAL A 763 -4.35 -28.31 -8.20
CA VAL A 763 -4.34 -29.70 -7.74
C VAL A 763 -3.25 -29.82 -6.69
N GLY A 764 -3.59 -30.44 -5.54
CA GLY A 764 -2.67 -30.72 -4.46
C GLY A 764 -2.77 -32.16 -4.02
N GLU A 765 -1.64 -32.79 -3.78
CA GLU A 765 -1.52 -34.21 -3.36
C GLU A 765 -0.66 -34.28 -2.11
N TYR A 766 -1.14 -35.03 -1.11
CA TYR A 766 -0.40 -35.36 0.12
C TYR A 766 0.06 -36.80 0.04
N ASN A 767 1.35 -37.02 0.21
CA ASN A 767 1.98 -38.32 0.17
C ASN A 767 2.99 -38.45 1.33
N GLU A 768 3.45 -39.67 1.63
CA GLU A 768 4.55 -39.93 2.57
C GLU A 768 4.36 -39.22 3.92
N PHE A 769 3.28 -39.58 4.62
CA PHE A 769 3.02 -39.06 5.97
C PHE A 769 4.14 -39.47 6.92
N LYS A 770 4.61 -38.51 7.71
CA LYS A 770 5.73 -38.65 8.63
C LYS A 770 5.53 -37.78 9.86
N GLU A 771 6.25 -38.06 10.91
CA GLU A 771 6.19 -37.30 12.16
C GLU A 771 7.57 -36.71 12.52
N LEU A 772 7.56 -35.56 13.18
CA LEU A 772 8.79 -34.99 13.72
C LEU A 772 9.34 -35.89 14.82
N ALA A 773 10.54 -36.46 14.62
CA ALA A 773 11.16 -37.34 15.58
C ALA A 773 11.83 -36.57 16.72
N ARG A 774 12.52 -35.45 16.40
CA ARG A 774 13.23 -34.62 17.39
C ARG A 774 13.14 -33.13 17.10
N PRO A 775 12.90 -32.30 18.14
CA PRO A 775 12.98 -30.85 18.03
C PRO A 775 14.35 -30.37 17.57
N LYS A 776 14.37 -29.25 16.79
CA LYS A 776 15.60 -28.60 16.29
C LYS A 776 16.49 -29.44 15.38
N GLU A 777 16.05 -30.63 15.01
CA GLU A 777 16.71 -31.54 14.08
C GLU A 777 15.84 -31.77 12.84
N TYR A 778 16.45 -32.18 11.73
CA TYR A 778 15.70 -32.56 10.52
C TYR A 778 15.57 -34.10 10.51
N GLU A 779 14.79 -34.62 11.43
CA GLU A 779 14.47 -36.04 11.58
C GLU A 779 12.95 -36.23 11.59
N TYR A 780 12.46 -36.90 10.55
CA TYR A 780 11.03 -37.15 10.35
C TYR A 780 10.77 -38.64 10.09
#